data_08174eba59de28f69d509dc20a943911
#
_entry.id   08174eba59de28f69d509dc20a943911
#
_cell.length_a   1.000
_cell.length_b   1.000
_cell.length_c   1.000
_cell.angle_alpha   90.00
_cell.angle_beta   90.00
_cell.angle_gamma   90.00
#
_symmetry.space_group_name_H-M   'P 1'
#
loop_
_entity.id
_entity.type
_entity.pdbx_description
1 polymer ?
#
loop_
_entity_poly.entity_id
_entity_poly.type
_entity_poly.pdbx_seq_one_letter_code
_entity_poly.pdbx_strand_id
1 'polypeptide(L)'
;MSELFEKSIRVLELPRLLEMLEHHAVSAEAKARARRLTPSDDFGEVNRLLDETDAARKMIMLRGSPAFGGVRDVGEALSRAERGGMLNTRELLDIAGLLTNVRRVQDYYKEDEEGTVIDKLFLSLHPNRFLEEKITTAILDENEIADAASPELAEIRRHKRAAAAKGRQILQRIISSPSYRNVLQDALITQRGGRFVVPVKAECRGELPGLVHDTSSSGATIFVEPMGVVQANNELKELEAKEEKEIDRILYALSGEAASFSRDILWDYDILVHLDLIFARGELSYRMNAMRPELKKDGSVYLRHARHPLLDPAKAVPIDIELGRSFDTLVITGPNTGGKTVSLKTLGLLCLMTQCGLHIPCDDRSAVSIFSSVLADIGDEQSIEQSLSTFSAHMKNIVQILDEADEHCLILFDELGAGTDPVEGAALAIAVIEQARSQGAKIAATTHYAELKTFAMTTAGVENASCEFDVETLCPTYKLLIGIPGKSNAFAISKRLGLSEAVIEKAKAQMDSESIRFEDVLTQLEQKRQQLEKEKAEVDRLYAQREEDARKAREFRTQMERAKENARSRGEAEAKRLLAEAKSVADDTFRELDALRKQQKKLDAQQMNAQRAEIMHNIKQARDAAGVRDESAESIPKPSRPIEVGDLVEIPGTRRQAEVTDVKDGTLTLKAGVLQMKVKAGEVRLIEAAERAATAKKQPQFAPSQRILRTASAARELDIRGMETLEAESVLDNYIDAAVMAHLETVTIIHGKGTGALRKAVHASLRRNKAVKSFRLGNYGEGESGVTVVELK
;
A
#
# COMPACT_ATOMS: atom_id res chain seq x y z
N MET A 1 -30.36 12.59 9.12
CA MET A 1 -30.39 11.16 9.45
C MET A 1 -31.67 10.84 10.24
N SER A 2 -32.37 9.75 9.91
CA SER A 2 -33.53 9.32 10.69
C SER A 2 -33.05 8.63 12.00
N GLU A 3 -33.96 8.55 13.00
CA GLU A 3 -33.68 7.86 14.26
C GLU A 3 -33.39 6.36 14.01
N LEU A 4 -34.09 5.77 13.01
CA LEU A 4 -33.90 4.39 12.58
C LEU A 4 -32.51 4.16 11.98
N PHE A 5 -32.03 5.09 11.15
CA PHE A 5 -30.69 4.98 10.58
C PHE A 5 -29.63 5.13 11.66
N GLU A 6 -29.78 6.02 12.62
CA GLU A 6 -28.86 6.12 13.77
C GLU A 6 -28.84 4.84 14.62
N LYS A 7 -29.99 4.17 14.79
CA LYS A 7 -30.06 2.86 15.43
C LYS A 7 -29.27 1.84 14.64
N SER A 8 -29.45 1.81 13.33
CA SER A 8 -28.76 0.89 12.41
C SER A 8 -27.23 1.09 12.44
N ILE A 9 -26.75 2.34 12.46
CA ILE A 9 -25.32 2.67 12.63
C ILE A 9 -24.72 2.05 13.89
N ARG A 10 -25.49 2.07 15.00
CA ARG A 10 -25.04 1.49 16.28
C ARG A 10 -25.02 -0.03 16.23
N VAL A 11 -26.05 -0.65 15.67
CA VAL A 11 -26.15 -2.11 15.53
C VAL A 11 -25.07 -2.66 14.61
N LEU A 12 -24.70 -1.91 13.56
CA LEU A 12 -23.61 -2.24 12.64
C LEU A 12 -22.23 -1.90 13.21
N GLU A 13 -22.14 -1.42 14.45
CA GLU A 13 -20.91 -1.19 15.20
C GLU A 13 -19.98 -0.13 14.61
N LEU A 14 -20.50 0.81 13.80
CA LEU A 14 -19.71 1.93 13.27
C LEU A 14 -19.04 2.76 14.40
N PRO A 15 -19.69 3.05 15.55
CA PRO A 15 -19.04 3.79 16.62
C PRO A 15 -17.76 3.13 17.14
N ARG A 16 -17.72 1.80 17.24
CA ARG A 16 -16.50 1.06 17.65
C ARG A 16 -15.37 1.20 16.62
N LEU A 17 -15.72 1.24 15.34
CA LEU A 17 -14.74 1.50 14.29
C LEU A 17 -14.21 2.94 14.37
N LEU A 18 -15.08 3.92 14.65
CA LEU A 18 -14.67 5.32 14.84
C LEU A 18 -13.80 5.52 16.08
N GLU A 19 -13.99 4.71 17.14
CA GLU A 19 -13.06 4.64 18.26
C GLU A 19 -11.67 4.15 17.83
N MET A 20 -11.59 3.15 16.92
CA MET A 20 -10.31 2.73 16.34
C MET A 20 -9.66 3.87 15.54
N LEU A 21 -10.44 4.59 14.74
CA LEU A 21 -9.95 5.76 14.00
C LEU A 21 -9.41 6.84 14.93
N GLU A 22 -10.13 7.14 16.02
CA GLU A 22 -9.71 8.10 17.03
C GLU A 22 -8.33 7.79 17.63
N HIS A 23 -8.02 6.51 17.85
CA HIS A 23 -6.71 6.10 18.37
C HIS A 23 -5.55 6.46 17.42
N HIS A 24 -5.83 6.66 16.15
CA HIS A 24 -4.82 7.07 15.16
C HIS A 24 -4.70 8.59 15.03
N ALA A 25 -5.71 9.36 15.42
CA ALA A 25 -5.63 10.81 15.50
C ALA A 25 -4.80 11.24 16.72
N VAL A 26 -4.07 12.33 16.60
CA VAL A 26 -3.14 12.82 17.62
C VAL A 26 -3.73 14.00 18.40
N SER A 27 -4.20 15.02 17.71
CA SER A 27 -4.79 16.22 18.31
C SER A 27 -6.18 15.94 18.92
N ALA A 28 -6.51 16.65 19.98
CA ALA A 28 -7.79 16.48 20.69
C ALA A 28 -9.00 16.74 19.77
N GLU A 29 -8.90 17.77 18.93
CA GLU A 29 -9.99 18.13 18.01
C GLU A 29 -10.11 17.11 16.86
N ALA A 30 -9.01 16.59 16.28
CA ALA A 30 -9.07 15.53 15.29
C ALA A 30 -9.70 14.25 15.87
N LYS A 31 -9.39 13.91 17.13
CA LYS A 31 -10.05 12.80 17.85
C LYS A 31 -11.55 13.03 17.98
N ALA A 32 -11.95 14.24 18.35
CA ALA A 32 -13.36 14.59 18.46
C ALA A 32 -14.06 14.54 17.10
N ARG A 33 -13.42 15.03 16.03
CA ARG A 33 -13.95 14.94 14.66
C ARG A 33 -14.03 13.49 14.18
N ALA A 34 -13.06 12.64 14.50
CA ALA A 34 -13.09 11.21 14.18
C ALA A 34 -14.30 10.51 14.81
N ARG A 35 -14.59 10.78 16.07
CA ARG A 35 -15.78 10.22 16.76
C ARG A 35 -17.12 10.69 16.17
N ARG A 36 -17.16 11.90 15.60
CA ARG A 36 -18.37 12.53 15.05
C ARG A 36 -18.55 12.29 13.55
N LEU A 37 -17.68 11.49 12.92
CA LEU A 37 -17.86 11.15 11.52
C LEU A 37 -19.20 10.47 11.31
N THR A 38 -19.92 10.95 10.29
CA THR A 38 -21.21 10.41 9.86
C THR A 38 -21.13 10.01 8.40
N PRO A 39 -21.81 8.93 8.00
CA PRO A 39 -21.89 8.55 6.60
C PRO A 39 -22.53 9.67 5.76
N SER A 40 -21.92 10.02 4.64
CA SER A 40 -22.49 10.97 3.66
C SER A 40 -23.13 10.22 2.52
N ASP A 41 -24.23 10.76 1.98
CA ASP A 41 -24.92 10.30 0.78
C ASP A 41 -24.51 11.08 -0.48
N ASP A 42 -23.67 12.11 -0.34
CA ASP A 42 -23.12 12.85 -1.45
C ASP A 42 -21.94 12.12 -2.11
N PHE A 43 -22.12 11.70 -3.35
CA PHE A 43 -21.11 10.99 -4.13
C PHE A 43 -19.80 11.80 -4.28
N GLY A 44 -19.92 13.12 -4.49
CA GLY A 44 -18.76 13.99 -4.68
C GLY A 44 -17.94 14.12 -3.40
N GLU A 45 -18.64 14.27 -2.27
CA GLU A 45 -18.01 14.35 -0.95
C GLU A 45 -17.32 13.03 -0.58
N VAL A 46 -18.03 11.90 -0.70
CA VAL A 46 -17.45 10.59 -0.39
C VAL A 46 -16.23 10.30 -1.26
N ASN A 47 -16.31 10.59 -2.57
CA ASN A 47 -15.17 10.40 -3.47
C ASN A 47 -13.97 11.25 -3.04
N ARG A 48 -14.18 12.53 -2.70
CA ARG A 48 -13.12 13.42 -2.18
C ARG A 48 -12.50 12.88 -0.89
N LEU A 49 -13.32 12.43 0.06
CA LEU A 49 -12.84 11.86 1.32
C LEU A 49 -12.01 10.60 1.11
N LEU A 50 -12.41 9.73 0.18
CA LEU A 50 -11.64 8.54 -0.19
C LEU A 50 -10.33 8.90 -0.90
N ASP A 51 -10.33 9.90 -1.77
CA ASP A 51 -9.11 10.37 -2.44
C ASP A 51 -8.12 10.98 -1.44
N GLU A 52 -8.60 11.73 -0.44
CA GLU A 52 -7.79 12.23 0.69
C GLU A 52 -7.15 11.08 1.48
N THR A 53 -7.95 10.05 1.79
CA THR A 53 -7.49 8.86 2.52
C THR A 53 -6.45 8.08 1.73
N ASP A 54 -6.64 7.93 0.41
CA ASP A 54 -5.68 7.25 -0.49
C ASP A 54 -4.37 8.04 -0.60
N ALA A 55 -4.44 9.36 -0.72
CA ALA A 55 -3.27 10.23 -0.73
C ALA A 55 -2.45 10.10 0.57
N ALA A 56 -3.13 10.18 1.73
CA ALA A 56 -2.45 10.01 3.03
C ALA A 56 -1.83 8.61 3.16
N ARG A 57 -2.55 7.55 2.77
CA ARG A 57 -2.03 6.17 2.80
C ARG A 57 -0.77 6.03 1.95
N LYS A 58 -0.74 6.59 0.74
CA LYS A 58 0.44 6.60 -0.13
C LYS A 58 1.61 7.33 0.52
N MET A 59 1.37 8.51 1.10
CA MET A 59 2.41 9.27 1.81
C MET A 59 2.95 8.51 3.02
N ILE A 60 2.08 7.86 3.81
CA ILE A 60 2.47 7.03 4.96
C ILE A 60 3.39 5.89 4.51
N MET A 61 3.05 5.20 3.44
CA MET A 61 3.88 4.10 2.90
C MET A 61 5.26 4.56 2.45
N LEU A 62 5.38 5.78 1.93
CA LEU A 62 6.64 6.31 1.40
C LEU A 62 7.52 6.96 2.47
N ARG A 63 6.93 7.64 3.45
CA ARG A 63 7.64 8.59 4.34
C ARG A 63 7.22 8.47 5.81
N GLY A 64 6.25 7.61 6.15
CA GLY A 64 5.61 7.59 7.47
C GLY A 64 4.62 8.75 7.66
N SER A 65 3.97 8.81 8.82
CA SER A 65 3.03 9.88 9.16
C SER A 65 3.76 11.14 9.64
N PRO A 66 3.28 12.36 9.31
CA PRO A 66 3.80 13.58 9.90
C PRO A 66 3.49 13.66 11.41
N ALA A 67 4.23 14.45 12.13
CA ALA A 67 4.05 14.60 13.58
C ALA A 67 3.05 15.71 13.88
N PHE A 68 1.88 15.35 14.44
CA PHE A 68 0.85 16.30 14.91
C PHE A 68 0.89 16.54 16.43
N GLY A 69 1.93 16.07 17.11
CA GLY A 69 2.07 16.25 18.57
C GLY A 69 2.25 17.72 18.94
N GLY A 70 1.44 18.22 19.88
CA GLY A 70 1.49 19.61 20.33
C GLY A 70 0.51 20.57 19.64
N VAL A 71 -0.32 20.07 18.71
CA VAL A 71 -1.43 20.84 18.14
C VAL A 71 -2.52 20.96 19.21
N ARG A 72 -2.68 22.17 19.75
CA ARG A 72 -3.67 22.51 20.76
C ARG A 72 -4.56 23.64 20.26
N ASP A 73 -5.79 23.68 20.74
CA ASP A 73 -6.69 24.80 20.48
C ASP A 73 -6.18 26.07 21.17
N VAL A 74 -5.93 27.08 20.37
CA VAL A 74 -5.45 28.39 20.81
C VAL A 74 -6.48 29.51 20.54
N GLY A 75 -7.69 29.15 20.13
CA GLY A 75 -8.72 30.07 19.65
C GLY A 75 -9.16 31.07 20.73
N GLU A 76 -9.46 30.60 21.95
CA GLU A 76 -9.87 31.47 23.07
C GLU A 76 -8.74 32.40 23.51
N ALA A 77 -7.49 31.89 23.53
CA ALA A 77 -6.32 32.69 23.88
C ALA A 77 -6.11 33.82 22.85
N LEU A 78 -6.11 33.51 21.58
CA LEU A 78 -5.95 34.49 20.50
C LEU A 78 -7.09 35.53 20.50
N SER A 79 -8.32 35.08 20.65
CA SER A 79 -9.48 35.98 20.74
C SER A 79 -9.36 36.95 21.95
N ARG A 80 -8.77 36.54 23.07
CA ARG A 80 -8.51 37.42 24.21
C ARG A 80 -7.37 38.40 23.88
N ALA A 81 -6.29 37.94 23.24
CA ALA A 81 -5.16 38.77 22.84
C ALA A 81 -5.58 39.86 21.82
N GLU A 82 -6.46 39.55 20.86
CA GLU A 82 -7.01 40.50 19.90
C GLU A 82 -7.79 41.64 20.58
N ARG A 83 -8.40 41.36 21.73
CA ARG A 83 -9.09 42.39 22.56
C ARG A 83 -8.12 43.15 23.47
N GLY A 84 -6.80 42.91 23.34
CA GLY A 84 -5.78 43.56 24.14
C GLY A 84 -5.55 42.86 25.51
N GLY A 85 -6.03 41.63 25.66
CA GLY A 85 -5.76 40.83 26.85
C GLY A 85 -4.38 40.19 26.80
N MET A 86 -3.72 40.09 27.97
CA MET A 86 -2.43 39.42 28.12
C MET A 86 -2.61 37.92 28.16
N LEU A 87 -1.77 37.18 27.45
CA LEU A 87 -1.64 35.71 27.48
C LEU A 87 -0.61 35.30 28.53
N ASN A 88 -0.83 34.17 29.17
CA ASN A 88 0.15 33.60 30.08
C ASN A 88 1.22 32.80 29.31
N THR A 89 2.25 32.37 30.03
CA THR A 89 3.38 31.62 29.47
C THR A 89 2.94 30.32 28.77
N ARG A 90 2.01 29.56 29.33
CA ARG A 90 1.48 28.32 28.76
C ARG A 90 0.74 28.58 27.46
N GLU A 91 -0.12 29.57 27.37
CA GLU A 91 -0.87 29.92 26.15
C GLU A 91 0.08 30.35 25.02
N LEU A 92 1.12 31.11 25.33
CA LEU A 92 2.13 31.51 24.37
C LEU A 92 2.97 30.31 23.91
N LEU A 93 3.32 29.37 24.81
CA LEU A 93 4.00 28.14 24.45
C LEU A 93 3.11 27.21 23.60
N ASP A 94 1.81 27.15 23.86
CA ASP A 94 0.87 26.40 23.04
C ASP A 94 0.79 27.00 21.62
N ILE A 95 0.82 28.31 21.47
CA ILE A 95 0.92 28.99 20.17
C ILE A 95 2.27 28.68 19.48
N ALA A 96 3.38 28.75 20.20
CA ALA A 96 4.69 28.42 19.65
C ALA A 96 4.76 26.93 19.24
N GLY A 97 4.17 26.04 20.03
CA GLY A 97 4.04 24.61 19.73
C GLY A 97 3.23 24.35 18.43
N LEU A 98 2.14 25.10 18.24
CA LEU A 98 1.36 25.07 17.01
C LEU A 98 2.20 25.52 15.80
N LEU A 99 2.88 26.66 15.89
CA LEU A 99 3.74 27.19 14.82
C LEU A 99 4.89 26.22 14.47
N THR A 100 5.47 25.58 15.48
CA THR A 100 6.48 24.52 15.30
C THR A 100 5.90 23.35 14.49
N ASN A 101 4.67 22.94 14.78
CA ASN A 101 4.00 21.88 14.05
C ASN A 101 3.67 22.28 12.60
N VAL A 102 3.19 23.50 12.38
CA VAL A 102 2.96 24.06 11.04
C VAL A 102 4.23 23.92 10.18
N ARG A 103 5.36 24.36 10.70
CA ARG A 103 6.65 24.27 10.00
C ARG A 103 7.06 22.81 9.74
N ARG A 104 6.95 21.94 10.75
CA ARG A 104 7.32 20.51 10.61
C ARG A 104 6.45 19.77 9.61
N VAL A 105 5.14 20.04 9.59
CA VAL A 105 4.21 19.44 8.65
C VAL A 105 4.46 19.97 7.25
N GLN A 106 4.79 21.24 7.10
CA GLN A 106 5.19 21.79 5.80
C GLN A 106 6.52 21.20 5.32
N ASP A 107 7.53 21.05 6.19
CA ASP A 107 8.82 20.42 5.87
C ASP A 107 8.69 18.93 5.50
N TYR A 108 7.68 18.25 6.05
CA TYR A 108 7.36 16.85 5.70
C TYR A 108 6.87 16.75 4.26
N TYR A 109 6.12 17.75 3.77
CA TYR A 109 5.58 17.73 2.43
C TYR A 109 6.69 17.85 1.38
N LYS A 110 6.59 17.03 0.35
CA LYS A 110 7.44 17.13 -0.85
C LYS A 110 6.52 17.01 -2.05
N GLU A 111 6.66 17.93 -2.97
CA GLU A 111 5.93 17.91 -4.23
C GLU A 111 6.35 16.67 -5.01
N ASP A 112 5.39 15.81 -5.32
CA ASP A 112 5.56 14.64 -6.17
C ASP A 112 5.08 14.97 -7.59
N GLU A 113 5.64 14.30 -8.63
CA GLU A 113 5.32 14.57 -10.03
C GLU A 113 3.82 14.42 -10.38
N GLU A 114 3.11 13.54 -9.68
CA GLU A 114 1.68 13.27 -9.95
C GLU A 114 0.71 14.18 -9.19
N GLY A 115 1.16 14.87 -8.14
CA GLY A 115 0.31 15.70 -7.28
C GLY A 115 -0.83 14.91 -6.61
N THR A 116 -1.27 15.34 -5.41
CA THR A 116 -2.38 14.72 -4.69
C THR A 116 -3.46 15.72 -4.31
N VAL A 117 -4.65 15.23 -3.97
CA VAL A 117 -5.77 16.10 -3.58
C VAL A 117 -5.49 16.89 -2.30
N ILE A 118 -4.60 16.40 -1.42
CA ILE A 118 -4.25 17.02 -0.14
C ILE A 118 -3.06 17.99 -0.22
N ASP A 119 -2.38 18.09 -1.36
CA ASP A 119 -1.22 18.99 -1.53
C ASP A 119 -1.56 20.43 -1.23
N LYS A 120 -2.75 20.87 -1.65
CA LYS A 120 -3.24 22.22 -1.39
C LYS A 120 -3.32 22.54 0.10
N LEU A 121 -3.57 21.57 0.96
CA LEU A 121 -3.60 21.76 2.41
C LEU A 121 -2.21 22.08 2.94
N PHE A 122 -1.19 21.33 2.50
CA PHE A 122 0.20 21.62 2.90
C PHE A 122 0.70 22.97 2.39
N LEU A 123 0.36 23.30 1.14
CA LEU A 123 0.78 24.56 0.51
C LEU A 123 0.08 25.79 1.10
N SER A 124 -1.07 25.61 1.74
CA SER A 124 -1.82 26.71 2.40
C SER A 124 -1.43 26.94 3.85
N LEU A 125 -0.42 26.23 4.38
CA LEU A 125 0.15 26.49 5.70
C LEU A 125 1.07 27.73 5.69
N HIS A 126 0.99 28.54 6.74
CA HIS A 126 1.72 29.82 6.88
C HIS A 126 2.73 29.75 8.05
N PRO A 127 3.89 29.12 7.88
CA PRO A 127 4.87 29.01 8.95
C PRO A 127 5.38 30.38 9.37
N ASN A 128 5.25 30.73 10.65
CA ASN A 128 5.75 31.97 11.21
C ASN A 128 6.92 31.71 12.18
N ARG A 129 8.07 31.46 11.58
CA ARG A 129 9.30 31.17 12.32
C ARG A 129 9.73 32.32 13.22
N PHE A 130 9.48 33.55 12.82
CA PHE A 130 9.80 34.74 13.62
C PHE A 130 9.06 34.71 14.98
N LEU A 131 7.76 34.52 14.96
CA LEU A 131 6.94 34.46 16.20
C LEU A 131 7.30 33.21 17.02
N GLU A 132 7.48 32.05 16.37
CA GLU A 132 7.92 30.79 17.00
C GLU A 132 9.23 31.01 17.80
N GLU A 133 10.27 31.53 17.15
CA GLU A 133 11.59 31.76 17.76
C GLU A 133 11.52 32.80 18.88
N LYS A 134 10.74 33.86 18.69
CA LYS A 134 10.59 34.91 19.68
C LYS A 134 9.95 34.43 20.97
N ILE A 135 8.89 33.63 20.88
CA ILE A 135 8.23 33.04 22.04
C ILE A 135 9.15 32.04 22.72
N THR A 136 9.73 31.10 21.97
CA THR A 136 10.56 30.03 22.53
C THR A 136 11.90 30.52 23.09
N THR A 137 12.41 31.67 22.62
CA THR A 137 13.59 32.29 23.19
C THR A 137 13.26 33.05 24.46
N ALA A 138 12.06 33.63 24.54
CA ALA A 138 11.62 34.42 25.72
C ALA A 138 11.10 33.53 26.83
N ILE A 139 10.44 32.41 26.54
CA ILE A 139 9.78 31.53 27.50
C ILE A 139 10.41 30.13 27.41
N LEU A 140 11.07 29.69 28.49
CA LEU A 140 11.75 28.39 28.55
C LEU A 140 10.77 27.28 28.94
N ASP A 141 9.92 27.53 29.89
CA ASP A 141 8.80 26.67 30.29
C ASP A 141 7.66 27.48 30.90
N GLU A 142 6.61 26.81 31.38
CA GLU A 142 5.40 27.44 31.95
C GLU A 142 5.71 28.39 33.14
N ASN A 143 6.82 28.19 33.86
CA ASN A 143 7.19 28.90 35.07
C ASN A 143 8.44 29.76 34.91
N GLU A 144 9.12 29.68 33.77
CA GLU A 144 10.40 30.32 33.58
C GLU A 144 10.49 31.14 32.28
N ILE A 145 10.68 32.45 32.47
CA ILE A 145 11.04 33.39 31.41
C ILE A 145 12.54 33.54 31.35
N ALA A 146 13.12 33.43 30.17
CA ALA A 146 14.56 33.52 29.96
C ALA A 146 15.12 34.92 30.31
N ASP A 147 16.34 34.99 30.80
CA ASP A 147 17.07 36.26 30.94
C ASP A 147 17.20 36.97 29.60
N ALA A 148 17.27 36.20 28.49
CA ALA A 148 17.35 36.72 27.13
C ALA A 148 16.06 37.32 26.58
N ALA A 149 14.93 37.17 27.29
CA ALA A 149 13.63 37.72 26.88
C ALA A 149 13.64 39.25 26.72
N SER A 150 14.40 39.95 27.56
CA SER A 150 14.73 41.37 27.36
C SER A 150 16.06 41.75 28.05
N PRO A 151 16.77 42.76 27.53
CA PRO A 151 17.98 43.27 28.15
C PRO A 151 17.66 43.79 29.56
N GLU A 152 16.49 44.40 29.79
CA GLU A 152 16.05 44.95 31.06
C GLU A 152 15.83 43.85 32.10
N LEU A 153 15.19 42.75 31.72
CA LEU A 153 14.99 41.58 32.62
C LEU A 153 16.34 41.01 33.06
N ALA A 154 17.29 40.87 32.12
CA ALA A 154 18.61 40.35 32.38
C ALA A 154 19.34 41.26 33.41
N GLU A 155 19.22 42.60 33.27
CA GLU A 155 19.81 43.56 34.17
C GLU A 155 19.17 43.51 35.55
N ILE A 156 17.84 43.52 35.65
CA ILE A 156 17.09 43.40 36.91
C ILE A 156 17.52 42.12 37.66
N ARG A 157 17.55 40.98 37.00
CA ARG A 157 17.99 39.71 37.59
C ARG A 157 19.44 39.67 38.00
N ARG A 158 20.31 40.33 37.23
CA ARG A 158 21.73 40.54 37.63
C ARG A 158 21.81 41.35 38.93
N HIS A 159 21.09 42.49 39.05
CA HIS A 159 21.04 43.30 40.26
C HIS A 159 20.41 42.54 41.42
N LYS A 160 19.34 41.79 41.19
CA LYS A 160 18.67 40.95 42.21
C LYS A 160 19.68 39.91 42.78
N ARG A 161 20.43 39.25 41.94
CA ARG A 161 21.51 38.31 42.35
C ARG A 161 22.60 39.02 43.17
N ALA A 162 22.98 40.21 42.77
CA ALA A 162 23.97 40.99 43.50
C ALA A 162 23.49 41.47 44.88
N ALA A 163 22.24 41.99 44.96
CA ALA A 163 21.60 42.40 46.21
C ALA A 163 21.41 41.18 47.16
N ALA A 164 20.99 40.05 46.65
CA ALA A 164 20.87 38.80 47.42
C ALA A 164 22.24 38.32 47.96
N ALA A 165 23.28 38.38 47.14
CA ALA A 165 24.63 38.00 47.55
C ALA A 165 25.15 38.95 48.65
N LYS A 166 24.94 40.28 48.52
CA LYS A 166 25.28 41.29 49.51
C LYS A 166 24.55 41.04 50.84
N GLY A 167 23.26 40.82 50.80
CA GLY A 167 22.43 40.49 51.99
C GLY A 167 22.97 39.25 52.69
N ARG A 168 23.21 38.13 51.93
CA ARG A 168 23.78 36.89 52.46
C ARG A 168 25.17 37.13 53.09
N GLN A 169 26.04 37.91 52.47
CA GLN A 169 27.36 38.20 52.98
C GLN A 169 27.30 38.95 54.31
N ILE A 170 26.43 39.92 54.44
CA ILE A 170 26.19 40.63 55.71
C ILE A 170 25.74 39.67 56.81
N LEU A 171 24.72 38.84 56.49
CA LEU A 171 24.20 37.85 57.44
C LEU A 171 25.27 36.80 57.82
N GLN A 172 26.09 36.37 56.85
CA GLN A 172 27.17 35.44 57.10
C GLN A 172 28.20 35.99 58.10
N ARG A 173 28.48 37.31 57.99
CA ARG A 173 29.34 37.99 59.02
C ARG A 173 28.65 38.01 60.41
N ILE A 174 27.36 38.19 60.49
CA ILE A 174 26.60 38.18 61.76
C ILE A 174 26.58 36.77 62.36
N ILE A 175 26.23 35.73 61.63
CA ILE A 175 26.17 34.37 62.17
C ILE A 175 27.55 33.81 62.54
N SER A 176 28.62 34.27 61.88
CA SER A 176 29.99 33.86 62.24
C SER A 176 30.63 34.69 63.36
N SER A 177 30.00 35.79 63.80
CA SER A 177 30.53 36.66 64.84
C SER A 177 30.44 36.04 66.25
N PRO A 178 31.49 35.96 66.98
CA PRO A 178 31.46 35.47 68.35
C PRO A 178 30.50 36.20 69.24
N SER A 179 30.25 37.47 69.00
CA SER A 179 29.37 38.34 69.78
C SER A 179 27.88 37.90 69.69
N TYR A 180 27.44 37.28 68.59
CA TYR A 180 26.05 36.86 68.44
C TYR A 180 25.81 35.38 68.60
N ARG A 181 26.87 34.61 68.95
CA ARG A 181 26.78 33.14 69.07
C ARG A 181 25.78 32.69 70.11
N ASN A 182 25.62 33.42 71.20
CA ASN A 182 24.69 33.09 72.27
C ASN A 182 23.28 33.68 72.05
N VAL A 183 23.14 34.66 71.19
CA VAL A 183 21.94 35.36 70.76
C VAL A 183 21.13 34.65 69.76
N LEU A 184 21.83 34.01 68.83
CA LEU A 184 21.17 33.22 67.75
C LEU A 184 20.63 31.92 68.31
N GLN A 185 19.42 31.51 67.85
CA GLN A 185 18.89 30.19 68.14
C GLN A 185 19.66 29.10 67.36
N ASP A 186 19.89 29.42 66.06
CA ASP A 186 20.66 28.59 65.13
C ASP A 186 21.52 29.51 64.25
N ALA A 187 22.77 29.06 63.90
CA ALA A 187 23.68 29.85 63.08
C ALA A 187 23.37 29.62 61.57
N LEU A 188 22.12 29.91 61.12
CA LEU A 188 21.63 29.75 59.76
C LEU A 188 20.95 31.02 59.23
N ILE A 189 20.98 31.18 57.94
CA ILE A 189 20.25 32.24 57.21
C ILE A 189 18.96 31.62 56.70
N THR A 190 17.83 32.26 56.96
CA THR A 190 16.54 31.80 56.42
C THR A 190 15.82 32.96 55.75
N GLN A 191 14.69 32.69 55.11
CA GLN A 191 13.79 33.68 54.54
C GLN A 191 12.43 33.63 55.22
N ARG A 192 11.87 34.82 55.50
CA ARG A 192 10.48 35.00 55.98
C ARG A 192 9.87 36.17 55.23
N GLY A 193 8.73 35.94 54.60
CA GLY A 193 8.08 36.95 53.77
C GLY A 193 8.97 37.51 52.65
N GLY A 194 9.83 36.66 52.07
CA GLY A 194 10.78 37.08 51.00
C GLY A 194 12.00 37.87 51.50
N ARG A 195 12.22 37.99 52.82
CA ARG A 195 13.34 38.72 53.42
C ARG A 195 14.33 37.76 54.07
N PHE A 196 15.61 38.06 53.89
CA PHE A 196 16.67 37.36 54.60
C PHE A 196 16.68 37.71 56.07
N VAL A 197 16.55 36.74 56.93
CA VAL A 197 16.46 36.89 58.40
C VAL A 197 17.33 35.85 59.09
N VAL A 198 17.62 36.06 60.33
CA VAL A 198 18.28 35.11 61.24
C VAL A 198 17.38 34.71 62.38
N PRO A 199 17.38 33.46 62.84
CA PRO A 199 16.62 33.05 64.06
C PRO A 199 17.34 33.49 65.31
N VAL A 200 16.68 34.25 66.12
CA VAL A 200 17.17 34.79 67.34
C VAL A 200 16.33 34.25 68.53
N LYS A 201 16.93 33.92 69.69
CA LYS A 201 16.20 33.54 70.90
C LYS A 201 15.28 34.64 71.34
N ALA A 202 14.05 34.37 71.66
CA ALA A 202 13.08 35.40 72.06
C ALA A 202 13.53 36.24 73.27
N GLU A 203 14.29 35.62 74.18
CA GLU A 203 14.88 36.30 75.36
C GLU A 203 15.98 37.30 75.01
N CYS A 204 16.65 37.13 73.84
CA CYS A 204 17.75 38.00 73.34
C CYS A 204 17.24 39.02 72.30
N ARG A 205 15.95 39.34 72.25
CA ARG A 205 15.36 40.24 71.24
C ARG A 205 16.05 41.59 71.12
N GLY A 206 16.58 42.14 72.19
CA GLY A 206 17.24 43.46 72.23
C GLY A 206 18.73 43.46 71.88
N GLU A 207 19.36 42.29 71.75
CA GLU A 207 20.82 42.17 71.54
C GLU A 207 21.24 42.24 70.12
N LEU A 208 20.32 41.88 69.13
CA LEU A 208 20.57 42.08 67.69
C LEU A 208 19.63 43.14 67.14
N PRO A 209 20.13 44.36 66.90
CA PRO A 209 19.30 45.42 66.33
C PRO A 209 18.75 45.01 64.95
N GLY A 210 17.42 44.99 64.84
CA GLY A 210 16.74 44.58 63.66
C GLY A 210 15.20 44.59 63.77
N LEU A 211 14.53 44.27 62.62
CA LEU A 211 13.08 44.16 62.52
C LEU A 211 12.68 42.67 62.64
N VAL A 212 11.69 42.45 63.56
CA VAL A 212 11.10 41.11 63.69
C VAL A 212 10.03 40.91 62.66
N HIS A 213 10.23 39.87 61.86
CA HIS A 213 9.30 39.52 60.73
C HIS A 213 8.39 38.36 61.06
N ASP A 214 8.82 37.49 61.95
CA ASP A 214 8.05 36.28 62.26
C ASP A 214 8.46 35.73 63.62
N THR A 215 7.60 34.92 64.23
CA THR A 215 7.88 34.22 65.49
C THR A 215 7.53 32.73 65.33
N SER A 216 8.36 31.85 65.90
CA SER A 216 8.07 30.42 65.86
C SER A 216 6.75 30.10 66.61
N SER A 217 6.11 28.99 66.21
CA SER A 217 4.86 28.53 66.83
C SER A 217 4.95 28.33 68.35
N SER A 218 6.13 28.04 68.87
CA SER A 218 6.42 27.90 70.29
C SER A 218 6.73 29.21 71.02
N GLY A 219 6.88 30.31 70.25
CA GLY A 219 7.28 31.63 70.77
C GLY A 219 8.74 31.76 71.22
N ALA A 220 9.54 30.65 71.18
CA ALA A 220 10.92 30.61 71.61
C ALA A 220 11.93 31.20 70.66
N THR A 221 11.60 31.36 69.36
CA THR A 221 12.47 31.96 68.37
C THR A 221 11.76 33.06 67.60
N ILE A 222 12.45 34.16 67.44
CA ILE A 222 12.03 35.27 66.60
C ILE A 222 12.93 35.33 65.37
N PHE A 223 12.32 35.65 64.21
CA PHE A 223 13.07 35.81 62.97
C PHE A 223 13.34 37.28 62.75
N VAL A 224 14.61 37.67 62.97
CA VAL A 224 15.04 39.08 62.96
C VAL A 224 15.73 39.37 61.65
N GLU A 225 15.31 40.48 61.01
CA GLU A 225 16.07 41.11 59.89
C GLU A 225 17.01 42.14 60.57
N PRO A 226 18.34 41.89 60.53
CA PRO A 226 19.29 42.81 61.11
C PRO A 226 19.34 44.14 60.33
N MET A 227 19.51 45.24 61.05
CA MET A 227 19.52 46.56 60.42
C MET A 227 20.49 46.71 59.25
N GLY A 228 21.61 46.03 59.29
CA GLY A 228 22.56 46.05 58.16
C GLY A 228 22.05 45.35 56.92
N VAL A 229 20.98 44.55 57.00
CA VAL A 229 20.42 43.77 55.87
C VAL A 229 19.15 44.42 55.31
N VAL A 230 18.50 45.29 56.08
CA VAL A 230 17.22 45.95 55.73
C VAL A 230 17.31 46.62 54.36
N GLN A 231 18.38 47.33 54.04
CA GLN A 231 18.56 48.00 52.77
C GLN A 231 18.65 46.98 51.61
N ALA A 232 19.39 45.87 51.76
CA ALA A 232 19.52 44.82 50.74
C ALA A 232 18.20 44.08 50.51
N ASN A 233 17.43 43.82 51.58
CA ASN A 233 16.12 43.23 51.49
C ASN A 233 15.07 44.16 50.85
N ASN A 234 15.14 45.47 51.10
CA ASN A 234 14.28 46.45 50.44
C ASN A 234 14.63 46.55 48.94
N GLU A 235 15.92 46.62 48.60
CA GLU A 235 16.39 46.58 47.22
C GLU A 235 15.94 45.29 46.47
N LEU A 236 15.98 44.14 47.15
CA LEU A 236 15.46 42.88 46.62
C LEU A 236 13.98 42.97 46.28
N LYS A 237 13.14 43.48 47.25
CA LYS A 237 11.70 43.61 46.99
C LYS A 237 11.37 44.59 45.87
N GLU A 238 12.10 45.68 45.78
CA GLU A 238 11.96 46.65 44.67
C GLU A 238 12.30 46.00 43.33
N LEU A 239 13.39 45.18 43.28
CA LEU A 239 13.80 44.46 42.10
C LEU A 239 12.81 43.32 41.75
N GLU A 240 12.20 42.63 42.72
CA GLU A 240 11.12 41.68 42.52
C GLU A 240 9.90 42.32 41.87
N ALA A 241 9.46 43.47 42.37
CA ALA A 241 8.36 44.20 41.78
C ALA A 241 8.68 44.73 40.35
N LYS A 242 9.93 45.10 40.07
CA LYS A 242 10.37 45.49 38.76
C LYS A 242 10.44 44.29 37.81
N GLU A 243 10.93 43.14 38.27
CA GLU A 243 10.96 41.90 37.53
C GLU A 243 9.55 41.48 37.10
N GLU A 244 8.57 41.48 38.02
CA GLU A 244 7.20 41.15 37.72
C GLU A 244 6.58 42.07 36.66
N LYS A 245 6.78 43.39 36.79
CA LYS A 245 6.32 44.37 35.81
C LYS A 245 6.98 44.19 34.42
N GLU A 246 8.25 43.85 34.38
CA GLU A 246 8.95 43.62 33.14
C GLU A 246 8.50 42.30 32.49
N ILE A 247 8.23 41.27 33.27
CA ILE A 247 7.62 40.01 32.80
C ILE A 247 6.25 40.29 32.17
N ASP A 248 5.39 41.04 32.87
CA ASP A 248 4.06 41.43 32.35
C ASP A 248 4.20 42.20 31.02
N ARG A 249 5.19 43.12 30.94
CA ARG A 249 5.46 43.85 29.69
C ARG A 249 5.88 42.95 28.55
N ILE A 250 6.73 41.95 28.83
CA ILE A 250 7.16 40.97 27.85
C ILE A 250 6.00 40.12 27.35
N LEU A 251 5.19 39.57 28.30
CA LEU A 251 4.02 38.77 27.97
C LEU A 251 2.99 39.58 27.17
N TYR A 252 2.75 40.84 27.57
CA TYR A 252 1.85 41.74 26.84
C TYR A 252 2.33 42.01 25.42
N ALA A 253 3.63 42.24 25.21
CA ALA A 253 4.20 42.45 23.90
C ALA A 253 4.09 41.21 23.01
N LEU A 254 4.41 40.03 23.55
CA LEU A 254 4.25 38.76 22.84
C LEU A 254 2.79 38.46 22.50
N SER A 255 1.87 38.76 23.41
CA SER A 255 0.43 38.64 23.21
C SER A 255 -0.08 39.52 22.05
N GLY A 256 0.38 40.76 22.00
CA GLY A 256 0.05 41.69 20.91
C GLY A 256 0.59 41.22 19.56
N GLU A 257 1.79 40.66 19.52
CA GLU A 257 2.32 40.06 18.31
C GLU A 257 1.57 38.81 17.88
N ALA A 258 1.27 37.89 18.81
CA ALA A 258 0.44 36.73 18.52
C ALA A 258 -0.93 37.13 17.96
N ALA A 259 -1.56 38.18 18.53
CA ALA A 259 -2.82 38.71 18.05
C ALA A 259 -2.74 39.25 16.61
N SER A 260 -1.59 39.83 16.21
CA SER A 260 -1.41 40.33 14.84
C SER A 260 -1.41 39.23 13.77
N PHE A 261 -1.11 37.99 14.15
CA PHE A 261 -1.11 36.80 13.29
C PHE A 261 -2.25 35.83 13.61
N SER A 262 -3.21 36.23 14.44
CA SER A 262 -4.30 35.36 14.93
C SER A 262 -5.05 34.66 13.81
N ARG A 263 -5.39 35.36 12.74
CA ARG A 263 -6.10 34.78 11.59
C ARG A 263 -5.33 33.66 10.93
N ASP A 264 -4.03 33.85 10.69
CA ASP A 264 -3.18 32.84 10.03
C ASP A 264 -2.96 31.65 10.95
N ILE A 265 -2.76 31.86 12.25
CA ILE A 265 -2.58 30.82 13.25
C ILE A 265 -3.84 29.96 13.38
N LEU A 266 -5.03 30.56 13.39
CA LEU A 266 -6.30 29.83 13.47
C LEU A 266 -6.57 29.04 12.15
N TRP A 267 -6.23 29.62 11.02
CA TRP A 267 -6.29 28.93 9.74
C TRP A 267 -5.39 27.70 9.72
N ASP A 268 -4.15 27.87 10.13
CA ASP A 268 -3.17 26.77 10.20
C ASP A 268 -3.60 25.68 11.19
N TYR A 269 -4.20 26.06 12.34
CA TYR A 269 -4.76 25.12 13.29
C TYR A 269 -5.83 24.24 12.64
N ASP A 270 -6.79 24.84 11.92
CA ASP A 270 -7.85 24.08 11.24
C ASP A 270 -7.28 23.13 10.18
N ILE A 271 -6.29 23.56 9.42
CA ILE A 271 -5.62 22.72 8.41
C ILE A 271 -4.87 21.58 9.10
N LEU A 272 -4.12 21.83 10.19
CA LEU A 272 -3.41 20.78 10.90
C LEU A 272 -4.36 19.73 11.49
N VAL A 273 -5.48 20.16 12.07
CA VAL A 273 -6.52 19.26 12.57
C VAL A 273 -7.14 18.45 11.44
N HIS A 274 -7.39 19.07 10.29
CA HIS A 274 -7.92 18.39 9.12
C HIS A 274 -6.92 17.35 8.55
N LEU A 275 -5.65 17.73 8.41
CA LEU A 275 -4.58 16.82 8.01
C LEU A 275 -4.40 15.66 9.00
N ASP A 276 -4.43 15.93 10.31
CA ASP A 276 -4.35 14.87 11.33
C ASP A 276 -5.46 13.84 11.16
N LEU A 277 -6.71 14.29 10.92
CA LEU A 277 -7.83 13.38 10.63
C LEU A 277 -7.63 12.59 9.33
N ILE A 278 -7.15 13.23 8.26
CA ILE A 278 -6.85 12.58 6.98
C ILE A 278 -5.77 11.50 7.17
N PHE A 279 -4.70 11.83 7.89
CA PHE A 279 -3.63 10.87 8.17
C PHE A 279 -4.07 9.77 9.13
N ALA A 280 -4.96 10.04 10.08
CA ALA A 280 -5.58 9.02 10.92
C ALA A 280 -6.38 8.01 10.07
N ARG A 281 -7.16 8.48 9.07
CA ARG A 281 -7.85 7.60 8.10
C ARG A 281 -6.86 6.78 7.28
N GLY A 282 -5.78 7.40 6.81
CA GLY A 282 -4.71 6.74 6.08
C GLY A 282 -4.00 5.66 6.90
N GLU A 283 -3.68 5.95 8.16
CA GLU A 283 -3.04 5.00 9.10
C GLU A 283 -3.95 3.82 9.42
N LEU A 284 -5.24 4.07 9.68
CA LEU A 284 -6.23 3.02 9.88
C LEU A 284 -6.32 2.11 8.63
N SER A 285 -6.37 2.71 7.43
CA SER A 285 -6.35 1.98 6.16
C SER A 285 -5.11 1.10 6.02
N TYR A 286 -3.94 1.65 6.33
CA TYR A 286 -2.68 0.91 6.26
C TYR A 286 -2.65 -0.28 7.21
N ARG A 287 -3.05 -0.09 8.48
CA ARG A 287 -3.05 -1.14 9.50
C ARG A 287 -4.06 -2.26 9.22
N MET A 288 -5.21 -1.92 8.68
CA MET A 288 -6.25 -2.89 8.30
C MET A 288 -5.96 -3.56 6.96
N ASN A 289 -4.87 -3.20 6.29
CA ASN A 289 -4.61 -3.58 4.89
C ASN A 289 -5.84 -3.33 4.00
N ALA A 290 -6.49 -2.19 4.23
CA ALA A 290 -7.71 -1.80 3.56
C ALA A 290 -7.42 -1.16 2.20
N MET A 291 -8.36 -1.29 1.27
CA MET A 291 -8.26 -0.76 -0.08
C MET A 291 -9.39 0.26 -0.33
N ARG A 292 -9.11 1.21 -1.21
CA ARG A 292 -10.11 2.14 -1.70
C ARG A 292 -11.13 1.39 -2.56
N PRO A 293 -12.42 1.37 -2.22
CA PRO A 293 -13.43 0.78 -3.10
C PRO A 293 -13.71 1.66 -4.30
N GLU A 294 -14.13 1.06 -5.42
CA GLU A 294 -14.70 1.78 -6.54
C GLU A 294 -16.13 2.24 -6.18
N LEU A 295 -16.40 3.55 -6.31
CA LEU A 295 -17.74 4.06 -6.04
C LEU A 295 -18.67 3.83 -7.23
N LYS A 296 -19.90 3.35 -6.95
CA LYS A 296 -20.97 3.15 -7.91
C LYS A 296 -22.19 4.00 -7.54
N LYS A 297 -23.10 4.17 -8.51
CA LYS A 297 -24.39 4.89 -8.35
C LYS A 297 -25.61 4.02 -8.64
N ASP A 298 -25.40 2.77 -9.00
CA ASP A 298 -26.42 1.83 -9.47
C ASP A 298 -27.00 0.95 -8.36
N GLY A 299 -26.70 1.22 -7.11
CA GLY A 299 -27.10 0.42 -5.96
C GLY A 299 -26.33 -0.91 -5.84
N SER A 300 -25.28 -1.13 -6.66
CA SER A 300 -24.51 -2.37 -6.61
C SER A 300 -23.41 -2.34 -5.54
N VAL A 301 -23.23 -3.48 -4.89
CA VAL A 301 -22.11 -3.75 -3.98
C VAL A 301 -21.43 -5.01 -4.45
N TYR A 302 -20.10 -4.97 -4.57
CA TYR A 302 -19.26 -6.09 -4.91
C TYR A 302 -18.00 -6.09 -4.05
N LEU A 303 -17.93 -6.94 -3.08
CA LEU A 303 -16.84 -7.04 -2.12
C LEU A 303 -16.08 -8.35 -2.36
N ARG A 304 -14.77 -8.23 -2.55
CA ARG A 304 -13.88 -9.39 -2.73
C ARG A 304 -12.98 -9.55 -1.51
N HIS A 305 -12.93 -10.78 -1.00
CA HIS A 305 -12.14 -11.14 0.17
C HIS A 305 -12.32 -10.15 1.34
N ALA A 306 -13.56 -9.68 1.51
CA ALA A 306 -13.92 -8.73 2.55
C ALA A 306 -13.79 -9.36 3.94
N ARG A 307 -13.21 -8.63 4.87
CA ARG A 307 -13.10 -9.03 6.27
C ARG A 307 -13.83 -8.04 7.16
N HIS A 308 -14.45 -8.56 8.21
CA HIS A 308 -15.05 -7.69 9.22
C HIS A 308 -13.96 -6.92 9.98
N PRO A 309 -13.99 -5.57 9.97
CA PRO A 309 -12.87 -4.76 10.49
C PRO A 309 -12.62 -4.90 12.00
N LEU A 310 -13.63 -5.30 12.77
CA LEU A 310 -13.54 -5.47 14.23
C LEU A 310 -13.11 -6.89 14.65
N LEU A 311 -12.94 -7.82 13.72
CA LEU A 311 -12.40 -9.14 14.00
C LEU A 311 -10.88 -9.14 13.93
N ASP A 312 -10.26 -10.06 14.67
CA ASP A 312 -8.82 -10.31 14.58
C ASP A 312 -8.43 -10.65 13.12
N PRO A 313 -7.58 -9.85 12.46
CA PRO A 313 -7.20 -10.08 11.06
C PRO A 313 -6.62 -11.47 10.77
N ALA A 314 -5.98 -12.10 11.77
CA ALA A 314 -5.42 -13.45 11.65
C ALA A 314 -6.49 -14.55 11.66
N LYS A 315 -7.65 -14.28 12.24
CA LYS A 315 -8.76 -15.24 12.39
C LYS A 315 -9.94 -14.95 11.46
N ALA A 316 -10.05 -13.71 10.99
CA ALA A 316 -11.14 -13.28 10.11
C ALA A 316 -11.03 -13.99 8.76
N VAL A 317 -12.00 -14.83 8.45
CA VAL A 317 -12.11 -15.48 7.15
C VAL A 317 -12.65 -14.47 6.14
N PRO A 318 -11.97 -14.28 5.00
CA PRO A 318 -12.44 -13.38 3.96
C PRO A 318 -13.67 -13.96 3.25
N ILE A 319 -14.64 -13.11 2.95
CA ILE A 319 -15.86 -13.47 2.24
C ILE A 319 -16.04 -12.63 0.98
N ASP A 320 -16.66 -13.21 -0.05
CA ASP A 320 -17.08 -12.47 -1.23
C ASP A 320 -18.56 -12.19 -1.12
N ILE A 321 -18.98 -10.93 -1.35
CA ILE A 321 -20.38 -10.50 -1.31
C ILE A 321 -20.71 -9.75 -2.59
N GLU A 322 -21.80 -10.15 -3.24
CA GLU A 322 -22.37 -9.44 -4.38
C GLU A 322 -23.82 -9.10 -4.11
N LEU A 323 -24.27 -7.90 -4.47
CA LEU A 323 -25.64 -7.43 -4.38
C LEU A 323 -25.89 -6.31 -5.39
N GLY A 324 -27.06 -6.24 -5.98
CA GLY A 324 -27.48 -5.11 -6.83
C GLY A 324 -27.03 -5.19 -8.29
N ARG A 325 -26.32 -6.24 -8.74
CA ARG A 325 -25.94 -6.45 -10.15
C ARG A 325 -26.90 -7.39 -10.88
N SER A 326 -26.77 -8.68 -10.59
CA SER A 326 -27.61 -9.74 -11.16
C SER A 326 -28.88 -9.99 -10.35
N PHE A 327 -28.88 -9.62 -9.10
CA PHE A 327 -29.98 -9.74 -8.16
C PHE A 327 -30.00 -8.54 -7.21
N ASP A 328 -31.18 -8.19 -6.73
CA ASP A 328 -31.42 -7.10 -5.77
C ASP A 328 -31.53 -7.61 -4.33
N THR A 329 -31.72 -8.92 -4.16
CA THR A 329 -31.96 -9.55 -2.87
C THR A 329 -31.07 -10.77 -2.67
N LEU A 330 -30.37 -10.82 -1.55
CA LEU A 330 -29.52 -11.93 -1.13
C LEU A 330 -30.10 -12.61 0.11
N VAL A 331 -30.47 -13.89 0.00
CA VAL A 331 -30.99 -14.70 1.11
C VAL A 331 -29.90 -15.65 1.62
N ILE A 332 -29.36 -15.35 2.80
CA ILE A 332 -28.25 -16.10 3.40
C ILE A 332 -28.81 -17.16 4.35
N THR A 333 -28.48 -18.41 4.07
CA THR A 333 -28.98 -19.58 4.83
C THR A 333 -27.81 -20.34 5.49
N GLY A 334 -28.11 -21.20 6.43
CA GLY A 334 -27.11 -22.01 7.15
C GLY A 334 -27.28 -21.97 8.67
N PRO A 335 -26.41 -22.65 9.43
CA PRO A 335 -26.51 -22.67 10.90
C PRO A 335 -26.18 -21.29 11.50
N ASN A 336 -26.73 -20.97 12.69
CA ASN A 336 -26.49 -19.68 13.37
C ASN A 336 -25.02 -19.45 13.67
N THR A 337 -24.28 -20.49 13.99
CA THR A 337 -22.82 -20.44 14.25
C THR A 337 -21.99 -20.24 12.98
N GLY A 338 -22.60 -20.30 11.78
CA GLY A 338 -21.90 -20.26 10.48
C GLY A 338 -21.38 -18.88 10.05
N GLY A 339 -21.73 -17.81 10.77
CA GLY A 339 -21.29 -16.45 10.44
C GLY A 339 -22.29 -15.62 9.62
N LYS A 340 -23.57 -16.01 9.56
CA LYS A 340 -24.64 -15.28 8.83
C LYS A 340 -24.74 -13.81 9.26
N THR A 341 -24.95 -13.58 10.56
CA THR A 341 -25.02 -12.23 11.14
C THR A 341 -23.75 -11.41 10.90
N VAL A 342 -22.58 -12.07 11.00
CA VAL A 342 -21.29 -11.40 10.72
C VAL A 342 -21.19 -10.98 9.26
N SER A 343 -21.68 -11.80 8.32
CA SER A 343 -21.71 -11.47 6.89
C SER A 343 -22.59 -10.25 6.60
N LEU A 344 -23.79 -10.19 7.23
CA LEU A 344 -24.67 -9.01 7.15
C LEU A 344 -24.00 -7.75 7.73
N LYS A 345 -23.46 -7.88 8.94
CA LYS A 345 -22.74 -6.75 9.58
C LYS A 345 -21.56 -6.31 8.75
N THR A 346 -20.82 -7.24 8.14
CA THR A 346 -19.70 -6.90 7.24
C THR A 346 -20.20 -6.09 6.06
N LEU A 347 -21.26 -6.52 5.38
CA LEU A 347 -21.83 -5.78 4.25
C LEU A 347 -22.23 -4.36 4.66
N GLY A 348 -23.05 -4.22 5.71
CA GLY A 348 -23.53 -2.91 6.16
C GLY A 348 -22.40 -1.99 6.65
N LEU A 349 -21.50 -2.51 7.48
CA LEU A 349 -20.42 -1.72 8.05
C LEU A 349 -19.44 -1.24 6.97
N LEU A 350 -19.09 -2.07 5.97
CA LEU A 350 -18.20 -1.66 4.89
C LEU A 350 -18.84 -0.60 3.97
N CYS A 351 -20.14 -0.64 3.77
CA CYS A 351 -20.88 0.44 3.10
C CYS A 351 -20.79 1.76 3.90
N LEU A 352 -21.06 1.70 5.21
CA LEU A 352 -20.95 2.87 6.09
C LEU A 352 -19.53 3.43 6.17
N MET A 353 -18.52 2.53 6.24
CA MET A 353 -17.10 2.94 6.19
C MET A 353 -16.79 3.73 4.92
N THR A 354 -17.22 3.20 3.77
CA THR A 354 -17.03 3.86 2.47
C THR A 354 -17.65 5.26 2.49
N GLN A 355 -18.87 5.40 2.99
CA GLN A 355 -19.58 6.68 3.08
C GLN A 355 -18.98 7.66 4.10
N CYS A 356 -18.17 7.18 5.05
CA CYS A 356 -17.33 7.99 5.92
C CYS A 356 -15.96 8.36 5.30
N GLY A 357 -15.69 7.99 4.04
CA GLY A 357 -14.40 8.22 3.41
C GLY A 357 -13.28 7.30 3.93
N LEU A 358 -13.62 6.16 4.53
CA LEU A 358 -12.69 5.17 5.02
C LEU A 358 -12.48 4.08 3.95
N HIS A 359 -11.25 3.62 3.81
CA HIS A 359 -10.96 2.42 3.04
C HIS A 359 -11.49 1.18 3.75
N ILE A 360 -11.82 0.16 2.99
CA ILE A 360 -12.42 -1.08 3.50
C ILE A 360 -11.45 -2.26 3.39
N PRO A 361 -11.43 -3.19 4.37
CA PRO A 361 -10.57 -4.37 4.35
C PRO A 361 -11.07 -5.42 3.36
N CYS A 362 -10.75 -5.21 2.08
CA CYS A 362 -11.10 -6.04 0.94
C CYS A 362 -9.98 -6.03 -0.11
N ASP A 363 -10.09 -6.89 -1.11
CA ASP A 363 -9.18 -6.89 -2.24
C ASP A 363 -9.50 -5.74 -3.22
N ASP A 364 -8.56 -5.45 -4.11
CA ASP A 364 -8.73 -4.55 -5.24
C ASP A 364 -9.94 -4.93 -6.10
N ARG A 365 -10.51 -3.97 -6.83
CA ARG A 365 -11.73 -4.12 -7.62
C ARG A 365 -13.01 -4.37 -6.84
N SER A 366 -13.00 -4.21 -5.51
CA SER A 366 -14.22 -4.11 -4.73
C SER A 366 -14.93 -2.81 -5.03
N ALA A 367 -16.26 -2.84 -5.15
CA ALA A 367 -17.09 -1.70 -5.51
C ALA A 367 -18.25 -1.55 -4.53
N VAL A 368 -18.57 -0.33 -4.16
CA VAL A 368 -19.64 -0.01 -3.22
C VAL A 368 -20.45 1.16 -3.76
N SER A 369 -21.77 1.02 -3.80
CA SER A 369 -22.67 2.12 -4.05
C SER A 369 -22.92 2.95 -2.80
N ILE A 370 -23.28 4.21 -3.01
CA ILE A 370 -23.68 5.11 -1.93
C ILE A 370 -25.18 4.94 -1.73
N PHE A 371 -25.56 4.69 -0.50
CA PHE A 371 -26.95 4.52 -0.06
C PHE A 371 -27.40 5.75 0.72
N SER A 372 -28.65 6.16 0.54
CA SER A 372 -29.29 7.22 1.34
C SER A 372 -29.39 6.79 2.80
N SER A 373 -29.67 5.52 3.03
CA SER A 373 -29.69 4.90 4.34
C SER A 373 -29.34 3.42 4.28
N VAL A 374 -28.71 2.94 5.35
CA VAL A 374 -28.45 1.51 5.60
C VAL A 374 -29.28 1.13 6.82
N LEU A 375 -30.39 0.42 6.58
CA LEU A 375 -31.37 0.06 7.59
C LEU A 375 -31.16 -1.39 8.03
N ALA A 376 -31.07 -1.63 9.34
CA ALA A 376 -30.73 -2.93 9.86
C ALA A 376 -31.71 -3.37 10.98
N ASP A 377 -32.27 -4.56 10.80
CA ASP A 377 -32.91 -5.31 11.86
C ASP A 377 -32.00 -6.50 12.22
N ILE A 378 -31.02 -6.25 13.11
CA ILE A 378 -30.01 -7.20 13.54
C ILE A 378 -29.90 -7.15 15.06
N GLY A 379 -29.90 -8.31 15.70
CA GLY A 379 -29.59 -8.45 17.11
C GLY A 379 -30.69 -9.13 17.93
N ASP A 380 -30.27 -9.90 18.93
CA ASP A 380 -31.12 -10.45 19.98
C ASP A 380 -31.37 -9.34 21.02
N GLU A 381 -32.59 -8.82 21.08
CA GLU A 381 -33.02 -7.98 22.21
C GLU A 381 -33.27 -8.86 23.45
N GLN A 382 -32.26 -9.62 23.88
CA GLN A 382 -32.28 -10.40 25.14
C GLN A 382 -32.04 -9.50 26.37
N SER A 383 -32.47 -8.25 26.33
CA SER A 383 -32.51 -7.45 27.54
C SER A 383 -33.72 -7.86 28.38
N ILE A 384 -33.45 -8.41 29.57
CA ILE A 384 -34.39 -8.88 30.56
C ILE A 384 -35.41 -7.78 30.99
N GLU A 385 -35.17 -6.55 30.62
CA GLU A 385 -35.97 -5.37 31.04
C GLU A 385 -37.12 -5.03 30.08
N GLN A 386 -37.23 -5.64 28.89
CA GLN A 386 -38.31 -5.38 27.94
C GLN A 386 -39.16 -6.63 27.75
N SER A 387 -40.33 -6.66 28.36
CA SER A 387 -41.32 -7.75 28.35
C SER A 387 -42.13 -7.96 27.04
N LEU A 388 -41.65 -7.35 25.93
CA LEU A 388 -42.22 -7.62 24.61
C LEU A 388 -41.54 -8.86 24.02
N SER A 389 -42.32 -9.79 23.45
CA SER A 389 -41.82 -10.93 22.69
C SER A 389 -40.78 -10.43 21.65
N THR A 390 -39.65 -11.11 21.50
CA THR A 390 -38.58 -10.80 20.51
C THR A 390 -39.20 -10.61 19.12
N PHE A 391 -40.19 -11.42 18.73
CA PHE A 391 -40.96 -11.27 17.48
C PHE A 391 -41.63 -9.89 17.35
N SER A 392 -42.29 -9.38 18.41
CA SER A 392 -42.96 -8.09 18.35
C SER A 392 -41.97 -6.91 18.19
N ALA A 393 -40.80 -7.03 18.80
CA ALA A 393 -39.74 -6.01 18.65
C ALA A 393 -39.19 -5.96 17.22
N HIS A 394 -38.87 -7.13 16.64
CA HIS A 394 -38.48 -7.25 15.23
C HIS A 394 -39.55 -6.70 14.27
N MET A 395 -40.83 -7.11 14.47
CA MET A 395 -41.93 -6.61 13.63
C MET A 395 -42.09 -5.10 13.69
N LYS A 396 -41.94 -4.48 14.88
CA LYS A 396 -41.99 -3.05 15.03
C LYS A 396 -40.88 -2.33 14.25
N ASN A 397 -39.67 -2.89 14.31
CA ASN A 397 -38.53 -2.38 13.57
C ASN A 397 -38.68 -2.55 12.05
N ILE A 398 -39.17 -3.74 11.60
CA ILE A 398 -39.45 -4.04 10.21
C ILE A 398 -40.51 -3.08 9.63
N VAL A 399 -41.60 -2.78 10.37
CA VAL A 399 -42.59 -1.80 9.95
C VAL A 399 -41.95 -0.44 9.69
N GLN A 400 -41.11 0.04 10.61
CA GLN A 400 -40.40 1.30 10.43
C GLN A 400 -39.43 1.27 9.24
N ILE A 401 -38.74 0.15 9.03
CA ILE A 401 -37.86 -0.04 7.88
C ILE A 401 -38.67 0.04 6.58
N LEU A 402 -39.80 -0.64 6.49
CA LEU A 402 -40.62 -0.61 5.29
C LEU A 402 -41.26 0.76 5.02
N ASP A 403 -41.57 1.53 6.07
CA ASP A 403 -42.07 2.90 5.95
C ASP A 403 -40.99 3.89 5.41
N GLU A 404 -39.70 3.65 5.72
CA GLU A 404 -38.57 4.50 5.28
C GLU A 404 -37.87 3.98 4.01
N ALA A 405 -38.17 2.75 3.57
CA ALA A 405 -37.45 2.10 2.47
C ALA A 405 -37.72 2.79 1.11
N ASP A 406 -36.66 2.96 0.33
CA ASP A 406 -36.71 3.47 -1.05
C ASP A 406 -35.67 2.75 -1.94
N GLU A 407 -35.59 3.15 -3.21
CA GLU A 407 -34.66 2.56 -4.19
C GLU A 407 -33.18 2.81 -3.90
N HIS A 408 -32.87 3.74 -2.98
CA HIS A 408 -31.52 4.09 -2.57
C HIS A 408 -31.13 3.51 -1.20
N CYS A 409 -31.99 2.65 -0.63
CA CYS A 409 -31.74 2.03 0.66
C CYS A 409 -31.06 0.66 0.54
N LEU A 410 -30.17 0.36 1.50
CA LEU A 410 -29.71 -1.00 1.78
C LEU A 410 -30.38 -1.50 3.05
N ILE A 411 -31.09 -2.64 2.96
CA ILE A 411 -31.84 -3.23 4.07
C ILE A 411 -31.19 -4.56 4.47
N LEU A 412 -30.97 -4.71 5.76
CA LEU A 412 -30.33 -5.88 6.36
C LEU A 412 -31.25 -6.50 7.39
N PHE A 413 -31.76 -7.71 7.12
CA PHE A 413 -32.62 -8.46 8.02
C PHE A 413 -31.87 -9.67 8.58
N ASP A 414 -31.77 -9.78 9.90
CA ASP A 414 -31.22 -10.97 10.54
C ASP A 414 -32.35 -11.84 11.12
N GLU A 415 -32.26 -13.14 10.89
CA GLU A 415 -33.26 -14.15 11.32
C GLU A 415 -34.69 -13.76 10.98
N LEU A 416 -34.92 -13.27 9.76
CA LEU A 416 -36.22 -12.76 9.33
C LEU A 416 -37.34 -13.80 9.50
N GLY A 417 -38.42 -13.42 10.21
CA GLY A 417 -39.56 -14.25 10.53
C GLY A 417 -39.45 -15.17 11.76
N ALA A 418 -38.29 -15.12 12.46
CA ALA A 418 -38.07 -15.92 13.66
C ALA A 418 -38.98 -15.48 14.83
N GLY A 419 -39.25 -16.39 15.76
CA GLY A 419 -39.96 -16.09 16.99
C GLY A 419 -41.50 -16.31 16.95
N THR A 420 -42.02 -16.87 15.82
CA THR A 420 -43.42 -17.24 15.67
C THR A 420 -43.58 -18.66 15.08
N ASP A 421 -44.78 -19.06 14.75
CA ASP A 421 -45.01 -20.32 14.01
C ASP A 421 -44.18 -20.35 12.72
N PRO A 422 -43.44 -21.43 12.43
CA PRO A 422 -42.54 -21.50 11.29
C PRO A 422 -43.20 -21.23 9.94
N VAL A 423 -44.43 -21.65 9.73
CA VAL A 423 -45.16 -21.46 8.47
C VAL A 423 -45.57 -19.99 8.32
N GLU A 424 -46.12 -19.43 9.39
CA GLU A 424 -46.49 -17.99 9.42
C GLU A 424 -45.25 -17.10 9.30
N GLY A 425 -44.17 -17.43 10.02
CA GLY A 425 -42.92 -16.71 9.98
C GLY A 425 -42.27 -16.68 8.58
N ALA A 426 -42.26 -17.83 7.91
CA ALA A 426 -41.74 -17.94 6.54
C ALA A 426 -42.61 -17.14 5.55
N ALA A 427 -43.93 -17.21 5.65
CA ALA A 427 -44.83 -16.44 4.80
C ALA A 427 -44.70 -14.93 5.00
N LEU A 428 -44.56 -14.46 6.26
CA LEU A 428 -44.31 -13.07 6.59
C LEU A 428 -42.97 -12.60 6.05
N ALA A 429 -41.93 -13.41 6.21
CA ALA A 429 -40.59 -13.08 5.72
C ALA A 429 -40.56 -12.88 4.20
N ILE A 430 -41.23 -13.76 3.44
CA ILE A 430 -41.37 -13.60 1.97
C ILE A 430 -42.10 -12.31 1.66
N ALA A 431 -43.25 -12.04 2.32
CA ALA A 431 -44.03 -10.83 2.07
C ALA A 431 -43.26 -9.52 2.39
N VAL A 432 -42.47 -9.52 3.48
CA VAL A 432 -41.59 -8.39 3.85
C VAL A 432 -40.52 -8.14 2.79
N ILE A 433 -39.88 -9.20 2.31
CA ILE A 433 -38.88 -9.08 1.23
C ILE A 433 -39.53 -8.57 -0.05
N GLU A 434 -40.70 -9.12 -0.47
CA GLU A 434 -41.41 -8.66 -1.68
C GLU A 434 -41.83 -7.20 -1.55
N GLN A 435 -42.33 -6.78 -0.38
CA GLN A 435 -42.69 -5.38 -0.14
C GLN A 435 -41.48 -4.45 -0.26
N ALA A 436 -40.35 -4.76 0.39
CA ALA A 436 -39.13 -3.95 0.31
C ALA A 436 -38.55 -3.93 -1.13
N ARG A 437 -38.61 -5.06 -1.86
CA ARG A 437 -38.24 -5.12 -3.28
C ARG A 437 -39.13 -4.25 -4.17
N SER A 438 -40.42 -4.21 -3.89
CA SER A 438 -41.34 -3.36 -4.64
C SER A 438 -41.04 -1.87 -4.51
N GLN A 439 -40.35 -1.47 -3.44
CA GLN A 439 -39.85 -0.12 -3.18
C GLN A 439 -38.49 0.14 -3.84
N GLY A 440 -37.85 -0.90 -4.43
CA GLY A 440 -36.58 -0.79 -5.13
C GLY A 440 -35.32 -0.99 -4.26
N ALA A 441 -35.50 -1.21 -2.96
CA ALA A 441 -34.40 -1.40 -2.01
C ALA A 441 -33.48 -2.57 -2.36
N LYS A 442 -32.23 -2.51 -1.94
CA LYS A 442 -31.29 -3.62 -1.96
C LYS A 442 -31.37 -4.36 -0.63
N ILE A 443 -31.52 -5.68 -0.67
CA ILE A 443 -31.87 -6.47 0.52
C ILE A 443 -30.85 -7.58 0.73
N ALA A 444 -30.35 -7.71 1.97
CA ALA A 444 -29.68 -8.93 2.41
C ALA A 444 -30.40 -9.46 3.66
N ALA A 445 -30.84 -10.70 3.62
CA ALA A 445 -31.60 -11.28 4.71
C ALA A 445 -31.00 -12.63 5.14
N THR A 446 -30.96 -12.91 6.42
CA THR A 446 -30.64 -14.26 6.91
C THR A 446 -31.89 -14.99 7.37
N THR A 447 -31.88 -16.28 7.20
CA THR A 447 -32.99 -17.12 7.63
C THR A 447 -32.54 -18.58 7.82
N HIS A 448 -33.35 -19.33 8.50
CA HIS A 448 -33.22 -20.79 8.60
C HIS A 448 -34.42 -21.55 7.96
N TYR A 449 -35.38 -20.82 7.38
CA TYR A 449 -36.58 -21.41 6.75
C TYR A 449 -36.29 -21.99 5.36
N ALA A 450 -36.83 -23.19 5.10
CA ALA A 450 -36.69 -23.88 3.81
C ALA A 450 -37.47 -23.16 2.69
N GLU A 451 -38.61 -22.56 3.02
CA GLU A 451 -39.49 -21.83 2.11
C GLU A 451 -38.77 -20.64 1.45
N LEU A 452 -37.93 -19.92 2.23
CA LEU A 452 -37.14 -18.80 1.68
C LEU A 452 -36.04 -19.27 0.74
N LYS A 453 -35.49 -20.48 0.94
CA LYS A 453 -34.55 -21.08 -0.02
C LYS A 453 -35.25 -21.35 -1.36
N THR A 454 -36.47 -21.91 -1.30
CA THR A 454 -37.28 -22.16 -2.49
C THR A 454 -37.67 -20.85 -3.16
N PHE A 455 -38.13 -19.87 -2.40
CA PHE A 455 -38.45 -18.53 -2.87
C PHE A 455 -37.27 -17.91 -3.65
N ALA A 456 -36.06 -17.96 -3.10
CA ALA A 456 -34.86 -17.42 -3.75
C ALA A 456 -34.45 -18.20 -5.02
N MET A 457 -34.80 -19.47 -5.14
CA MET A 457 -34.56 -20.28 -6.35
C MET A 457 -35.59 -20.02 -7.47
N THR A 458 -36.80 -19.61 -7.12
CA THR A 458 -37.92 -19.46 -8.06
C THR A 458 -38.22 -18.03 -8.44
N THR A 459 -37.73 -17.07 -7.68
CA THR A 459 -38.03 -15.64 -7.88
C THR A 459 -36.86 -14.92 -8.56
N ALA A 460 -37.10 -14.35 -9.72
CA ALA A 460 -36.09 -13.55 -10.44
C ALA A 460 -35.63 -12.37 -9.62
N GLY A 461 -34.32 -12.13 -9.57
CA GLY A 461 -33.71 -11.05 -8.80
C GLY A 461 -33.47 -11.36 -7.33
N VAL A 462 -33.80 -12.57 -6.86
CA VAL A 462 -33.46 -13.07 -5.53
C VAL A 462 -32.42 -14.18 -5.67
N GLU A 463 -31.38 -14.14 -4.89
CA GLU A 463 -30.31 -15.14 -4.95
C GLU A 463 -30.07 -15.77 -3.59
N ASN A 464 -29.80 -17.07 -3.60
CA ASN A 464 -29.40 -17.79 -2.39
C ASN A 464 -27.93 -17.61 -2.07
N ALA A 465 -27.62 -17.56 -0.79
CA ALA A 465 -26.26 -17.75 -0.29
C ALA A 465 -26.26 -18.68 0.92
N SER A 466 -25.15 -19.35 1.15
CA SER A 466 -24.97 -20.19 2.32
C SER A 466 -23.64 -19.95 3.01
N CYS A 467 -23.68 -20.05 4.34
CA CYS A 467 -22.44 -20.15 5.11
C CYS A 467 -21.95 -21.59 5.11
N GLU A 468 -20.75 -21.82 4.60
CA GLU A 468 -20.14 -23.15 4.52
C GLU A 468 -19.91 -23.71 5.92
N PHE A 469 -20.22 -24.98 6.11
CA PHE A 469 -20.02 -25.70 7.35
C PHE A 469 -19.32 -27.03 7.07
N ASP A 470 -18.20 -27.26 7.76
CA ASP A 470 -17.46 -28.51 7.64
C ASP A 470 -18.06 -29.56 8.56
N VAL A 471 -18.67 -30.56 7.95
CA VAL A 471 -19.32 -31.68 8.66
C VAL A 471 -18.25 -32.64 9.25
N GLU A 472 -17.03 -32.66 8.71
CA GLU A 472 -15.98 -33.52 9.23
C GLU A 472 -15.37 -32.97 10.53
N THR A 473 -15.16 -31.69 10.63
CA THR A 473 -14.62 -31.04 11.81
C THR A 473 -15.70 -30.55 12.78
N LEU A 474 -16.97 -30.49 12.37
CA LEU A 474 -18.10 -29.83 13.06
C LEU A 474 -17.82 -28.34 13.34
N CYS A 475 -17.02 -27.71 12.50
CA CYS A 475 -16.69 -26.30 12.63
C CYS A 475 -17.21 -25.50 11.43
N PRO A 476 -17.67 -24.26 11.65
CA PRO A 476 -17.97 -23.36 10.55
C PRO A 476 -16.67 -22.97 9.84
N THR A 477 -16.68 -22.94 8.52
CA THR A 477 -15.56 -22.40 7.74
C THR A 477 -15.64 -20.88 7.58
N TYR A 478 -16.80 -20.30 7.92
CA TYR A 478 -17.16 -18.89 7.77
C TYR A 478 -17.10 -18.35 6.33
N LYS A 479 -17.01 -19.21 5.34
CA LYS A 479 -17.08 -18.81 3.93
C LYS A 479 -18.53 -18.61 3.51
N LEU A 480 -18.77 -17.53 2.77
CA LEU A 480 -20.07 -17.26 2.15
C LEU A 480 -20.07 -17.76 0.70
N LEU A 481 -21.04 -18.55 0.35
CA LEU A 481 -21.20 -19.16 -0.97
C LEU A 481 -22.48 -18.64 -1.62
N ILE A 482 -22.33 -17.75 -2.60
CA ILE A 482 -23.46 -17.18 -3.36
C ILE A 482 -23.87 -18.14 -4.46
N GLY A 483 -25.17 -18.19 -4.79
CA GLY A 483 -25.74 -19.06 -5.80
C GLY A 483 -26.12 -20.47 -5.30
N ILE A 484 -25.88 -20.75 -4.03
CA ILE A 484 -26.15 -22.10 -3.46
C ILE A 484 -26.89 -21.95 -2.14
N PRO A 485 -28.10 -22.57 -2.02
CA PRO A 485 -28.83 -22.62 -0.77
C PRO A 485 -28.11 -23.53 0.25
N GLY A 486 -28.13 -23.10 1.51
CA GLY A 486 -27.52 -23.85 2.61
C GLY A 486 -28.23 -25.17 2.87
N LYS A 487 -27.42 -26.21 3.06
CA LYS A 487 -27.90 -27.55 3.46
C LYS A 487 -28.16 -27.60 4.95
N SER A 488 -29.17 -28.34 5.35
CA SER A 488 -29.37 -28.70 6.75
C SER A 488 -28.41 -29.81 7.14
N ASN A 489 -27.53 -29.54 8.10
CA ASN A 489 -26.56 -30.55 8.59
C ASN A 489 -26.96 -31.17 9.92
N ALA A 490 -28.21 -30.94 10.38
CA ALA A 490 -28.68 -31.38 11.70
C ALA A 490 -28.47 -32.87 11.94
N PHE A 491 -28.84 -33.73 10.99
CA PHE A 491 -28.67 -35.17 11.13
C PHE A 491 -27.20 -35.62 11.13
N ALA A 492 -26.38 -35.00 10.27
CA ALA A 492 -24.96 -35.32 10.23
C ALA A 492 -24.27 -34.91 11.52
N ILE A 493 -24.59 -33.72 12.04
CA ILE A 493 -24.07 -33.19 13.32
C ILE A 493 -24.56 -34.09 14.47
N SER A 494 -25.83 -34.43 14.53
CA SER A 494 -26.40 -35.29 15.59
C SER A 494 -25.78 -36.68 15.59
N LYS A 495 -25.57 -37.29 14.43
CA LYS A 495 -24.87 -38.60 14.30
C LYS A 495 -23.45 -38.51 14.87
N ARG A 496 -22.72 -37.45 14.57
CA ARG A 496 -21.34 -37.27 15.02
C ARG A 496 -21.25 -36.97 16.52
N LEU A 497 -22.25 -36.30 17.07
CA LEU A 497 -22.39 -36.06 18.50
C LEU A 497 -22.82 -37.31 19.28
N GLY A 498 -23.04 -38.41 18.58
CA GLY A 498 -23.32 -39.71 19.24
C GLY A 498 -24.80 -40.10 19.27
N LEU A 499 -25.69 -39.39 18.58
CA LEU A 499 -27.11 -39.81 18.46
C LEU A 499 -27.19 -41.08 17.61
N SER A 500 -27.89 -42.11 18.12
CA SER A 500 -27.96 -43.40 17.47
C SER A 500 -28.67 -43.31 16.09
N GLU A 501 -28.15 -44.07 15.13
CA GLU A 501 -28.68 -44.10 13.75
C GLU A 501 -30.16 -44.47 13.71
N ALA A 502 -30.61 -45.30 14.65
CA ALA A 502 -32.05 -45.69 14.78
C ALA A 502 -32.96 -44.48 15.14
N VAL A 503 -32.44 -43.49 15.90
CA VAL A 503 -33.20 -42.28 16.23
C VAL A 503 -33.20 -41.36 15.02
N ILE A 504 -32.08 -41.24 14.30
CA ILE A 504 -31.93 -40.41 13.10
C ILE A 504 -32.88 -40.93 11.99
N GLU A 505 -32.91 -42.22 11.77
CA GLU A 505 -33.79 -42.82 10.76
C GLU A 505 -35.27 -42.62 11.12
N LYS A 506 -35.65 -42.72 12.41
CA LYS A 506 -37.00 -42.38 12.86
C LYS A 506 -37.35 -40.91 12.61
N ALA A 507 -36.36 -40.00 12.82
CA ALA A 507 -36.58 -38.60 12.57
C ALA A 507 -36.73 -38.31 11.06
N LYS A 508 -35.91 -38.90 10.21
CA LYS A 508 -36.03 -38.81 8.75
C LYS A 508 -37.37 -39.33 8.24
N ALA A 509 -37.90 -40.42 8.83
CA ALA A 509 -39.21 -40.99 8.45
C ALA A 509 -40.39 -40.05 8.77
N GLN A 510 -40.21 -39.03 9.59
CA GLN A 510 -41.20 -37.98 9.87
C GLN A 510 -41.11 -36.79 8.90
N MET A 511 -40.10 -36.74 8.05
CA MET A 511 -39.96 -35.68 7.05
C MET A 511 -40.75 -36.01 5.78
N ASP A 512 -41.29 -34.98 5.11
CA ASP A 512 -41.93 -35.11 3.82
C ASP A 512 -40.92 -35.55 2.72
N SER A 513 -41.43 -36.42 1.82
CA SER A 513 -40.62 -36.98 0.73
C SER A 513 -40.05 -35.94 -0.23
N GLU A 514 -40.68 -34.76 -0.38
CA GLU A 514 -40.23 -33.66 -1.20
C GLU A 514 -39.05 -32.95 -0.55
N SER A 515 -39.08 -32.71 0.78
CA SER A 515 -37.99 -32.12 1.53
C SER A 515 -36.74 -33.00 1.48
N ILE A 516 -36.90 -34.34 1.54
CA ILE A 516 -35.77 -35.28 1.43
C ILE A 516 -35.14 -35.22 0.04
N ARG A 517 -35.91 -35.24 -1.03
CA ARG A 517 -35.40 -35.14 -2.41
C ARG A 517 -34.69 -33.82 -2.66
N PHE A 518 -35.18 -32.72 -2.12
CA PHE A 518 -34.58 -31.40 -2.24
C PHE A 518 -33.20 -31.36 -1.56
N GLU A 519 -33.07 -31.87 -0.34
CA GLU A 519 -31.82 -31.97 0.39
C GLU A 519 -30.81 -32.90 -0.32
N ASP A 520 -31.24 -33.97 -0.99
CA ASP A 520 -30.36 -34.84 -1.78
C ASP A 520 -29.81 -34.13 -3.03
N VAL A 521 -30.64 -33.36 -3.73
CA VAL A 521 -30.18 -32.52 -4.88
C VAL A 521 -29.19 -31.48 -4.42
N LEU A 522 -29.44 -30.81 -3.29
CA LEU A 522 -28.50 -29.85 -2.72
C LEU A 522 -27.17 -30.52 -2.36
N THR A 523 -27.20 -31.75 -1.85
CA THR A 523 -26.00 -32.52 -1.53
C THR A 523 -25.13 -32.79 -2.78
N GLN A 524 -25.75 -33.19 -3.88
CA GLN A 524 -25.07 -33.44 -5.14
C GLN A 524 -24.49 -32.17 -5.74
N LEU A 525 -25.21 -31.04 -5.67
CA LEU A 525 -24.77 -29.73 -6.12
C LEU A 525 -23.53 -29.27 -5.33
N GLU A 526 -23.56 -29.39 -4.02
CA GLU A 526 -22.47 -29.00 -3.15
C GLU A 526 -21.19 -29.83 -3.40
N GLN A 527 -21.34 -31.17 -3.57
CA GLN A 527 -20.24 -32.06 -3.91
C GLN A 527 -19.59 -31.70 -5.25
N LYS A 528 -20.39 -31.43 -6.30
CA LYS A 528 -19.88 -30.99 -7.60
C LYS A 528 -19.16 -29.64 -7.51
N ARG A 529 -19.70 -28.71 -6.73
CA ARG A 529 -19.09 -27.43 -6.52
C ARG A 529 -17.73 -27.56 -5.81
N GLN A 530 -17.68 -28.32 -4.71
CA GLN A 530 -16.43 -28.56 -3.98
C GLN A 530 -15.35 -29.16 -4.90
N GLN A 531 -15.77 -30.05 -5.81
CA GLN A 531 -14.87 -30.61 -6.80
C GLN A 531 -14.37 -29.54 -7.77
N LEU A 532 -15.26 -28.70 -8.30
CA LEU A 532 -14.91 -27.59 -9.19
C LEU A 532 -13.99 -26.55 -8.50
N GLU A 533 -14.24 -26.25 -7.23
CA GLU A 533 -13.37 -25.34 -6.46
C GLU A 533 -11.97 -25.91 -6.25
N LYS A 534 -11.87 -27.21 -5.94
CA LYS A 534 -10.57 -27.89 -5.85
C LYS A 534 -9.82 -27.82 -7.19
N GLU A 535 -10.50 -28.10 -8.29
CA GLU A 535 -9.93 -28.02 -9.65
C GLU A 535 -9.51 -26.58 -9.98
N LYS A 536 -10.36 -25.58 -9.61
CA LYS A 536 -10.05 -24.17 -9.80
C LYS A 536 -8.82 -23.74 -8.97
N ALA A 537 -8.77 -24.11 -7.69
CA ALA A 537 -7.64 -23.81 -6.83
C ALA A 537 -6.33 -24.44 -7.33
N GLU A 538 -6.40 -25.64 -7.92
CA GLU A 538 -5.24 -26.28 -8.55
C GLU A 538 -4.81 -25.52 -9.82
N VAL A 539 -5.77 -25.08 -10.62
CA VAL A 539 -5.50 -24.26 -11.81
C VAL A 539 -4.88 -22.92 -11.41
N ASP A 540 -5.44 -22.23 -10.42
CA ASP A 540 -4.91 -20.94 -9.93
C ASP A 540 -3.49 -21.11 -9.37
N ARG A 541 -3.23 -22.20 -8.64
CA ARG A 541 -1.88 -22.54 -8.15
C ARG A 541 -0.90 -22.76 -9.30
N LEU A 542 -1.32 -23.46 -10.34
CA LEU A 542 -0.48 -23.70 -11.52
C LEU A 542 -0.21 -22.40 -12.30
N TYR A 543 -1.20 -21.51 -12.38
CA TYR A 543 -1.01 -20.18 -12.98
C TYR A 543 -0.02 -19.35 -12.17
N ALA A 544 -0.17 -19.27 -10.84
CA ALA A 544 0.76 -18.56 -9.96
C ALA A 544 2.19 -19.11 -10.06
N GLN A 545 2.33 -20.42 -10.12
CA GLN A 545 3.62 -21.08 -10.29
C GLN A 545 4.26 -20.77 -11.67
N ARG A 546 3.44 -20.76 -12.71
CA ARG A 546 3.88 -20.39 -14.07
C ARG A 546 4.32 -18.93 -14.16
N GLU A 547 3.62 -18.03 -13.47
CA GLU A 547 3.95 -16.60 -13.41
C GLU A 547 5.26 -16.37 -12.66
N GLU A 548 5.46 -17.08 -11.56
CA GLU A 548 6.73 -17.07 -10.80
C GLU A 548 7.88 -17.62 -11.61
N ASP A 549 7.67 -18.73 -12.32
CA ASP A 549 8.69 -19.32 -13.18
C ASP A 549 9.02 -18.40 -14.38
N ALA A 550 8.02 -17.72 -14.94
CA ALA A 550 8.22 -16.73 -15.99
C ALA A 550 9.00 -15.51 -15.47
N ARG A 551 8.74 -15.07 -14.24
CA ARG A 551 9.52 -14.00 -13.60
C ARG A 551 10.98 -14.41 -13.38
N LYS A 552 11.20 -15.60 -12.81
CA LYS A 552 12.57 -16.14 -12.62
C LYS A 552 13.31 -16.29 -13.94
N ALA A 553 12.62 -16.72 -14.99
CA ALA A 553 13.20 -16.83 -16.32
C ALA A 553 13.60 -15.46 -16.91
N ARG A 554 12.78 -14.42 -16.69
CA ARG A 554 13.11 -13.04 -17.10
C ARG A 554 14.33 -12.50 -16.32
N GLU A 555 14.35 -12.69 -15.01
CA GLU A 555 15.47 -12.27 -14.17
C GLU A 555 16.78 -12.98 -14.57
N PHE A 556 16.71 -14.29 -14.82
CA PHE A 556 17.86 -15.06 -15.30
C PHE A 556 18.33 -14.57 -16.68
N ARG A 557 17.41 -14.26 -17.59
CA ARG A 557 17.75 -13.70 -18.91
C ARG A 557 18.48 -12.36 -18.79
N THR A 558 17.98 -11.47 -17.93
CA THR A 558 18.60 -10.18 -17.66
C THR A 558 19.99 -10.32 -17.03
N GLN A 559 20.18 -11.28 -16.12
CA GLN A 559 21.50 -11.59 -15.56
C GLN A 559 22.46 -12.13 -16.61
N MET A 560 21.98 -13.01 -17.48
CA MET A 560 22.80 -13.56 -18.59
C MET A 560 23.21 -12.49 -19.60
N GLU A 561 22.32 -11.55 -19.92
CA GLU A 561 22.64 -10.42 -20.80
C GLU A 561 23.69 -9.50 -20.16
N ARG A 562 23.55 -9.18 -18.89
CA ARG A 562 24.56 -8.39 -18.13
C ARG A 562 25.90 -9.12 -18.05
N ALA A 563 25.88 -10.43 -17.80
CA ALA A 563 27.10 -11.22 -17.77
C ALA A 563 27.79 -11.27 -19.15
N LYS A 564 27.02 -11.36 -20.22
CA LYS A 564 27.52 -11.33 -21.61
C LYS A 564 28.11 -9.98 -21.97
N GLU A 565 27.47 -8.89 -21.59
CA GLU A 565 27.97 -7.52 -21.83
C GLU A 565 29.27 -7.28 -21.04
N ASN A 566 29.31 -7.70 -19.79
CA ASN A 566 30.52 -7.61 -18.96
C ASN A 566 31.67 -8.46 -19.51
N ALA A 567 31.37 -9.65 -20.02
CA ALA A 567 32.39 -10.49 -20.65
C ALA A 567 32.91 -9.86 -21.95
N ARG A 568 32.02 -9.26 -22.75
CA ARG A 568 32.39 -8.55 -23.98
C ARG A 568 33.25 -7.31 -23.67
N SER A 569 32.84 -6.50 -22.71
CA SER A 569 33.60 -5.29 -22.34
C SER A 569 35.00 -5.63 -21.79
N ARG A 570 35.12 -6.74 -21.01
CA ARG A 570 36.42 -7.27 -20.57
C ARG A 570 37.26 -7.77 -21.73
N GLY A 571 36.67 -8.49 -22.68
CA GLY A 571 37.33 -8.95 -23.89
C GLY A 571 37.85 -7.80 -24.77
N GLU A 572 37.05 -6.75 -24.94
CA GLU A 572 37.43 -5.54 -25.68
C GLU A 572 38.55 -4.76 -24.95
N ALA A 573 38.53 -4.67 -23.61
CA ALA A 573 39.58 -4.02 -22.83
C ALA A 573 40.90 -4.81 -22.91
N GLU A 574 40.84 -6.15 -22.85
CA GLU A 574 42.00 -7.05 -22.98
C GLU A 574 42.60 -6.96 -24.41
N ALA A 575 41.75 -6.95 -25.45
CA ALA A 575 42.20 -6.78 -26.83
C ALA A 575 42.87 -5.42 -27.07
N LYS A 576 42.31 -4.34 -26.48
CA LYS A 576 42.96 -3.02 -26.53
C LYS A 576 44.31 -3.00 -25.84
N ARG A 577 44.41 -3.69 -24.67
CA ARG A 577 45.68 -3.79 -23.94
C ARG A 577 46.73 -4.53 -24.79
N LEU A 578 46.37 -5.69 -25.34
CA LEU A 578 47.26 -6.48 -26.19
C LEU A 578 47.71 -5.74 -27.44
N LEU A 579 46.78 -4.97 -28.08
CA LEU A 579 47.11 -4.11 -29.23
C LEU A 579 48.10 -2.98 -28.84
N ALA A 580 47.90 -2.39 -27.68
CA ALA A 580 48.81 -1.33 -27.18
C ALA A 580 50.21 -1.89 -26.88
N GLU A 581 50.27 -3.09 -26.29
CA GLU A 581 51.52 -3.81 -26.02
C GLU A 581 52.25 -4.18 -27.33
N ALA A 582 51.51 -4.74 -28.27
CA ALA A 582 52.07 -5.07 -29.60
C ALA A 582 52.56 -3.85 -30.36
N LYS A 583 51.86 -2.71 -30.26
CA LYS A 583 52.30 -1.44 -30.83
C LYS A 583 53.56 -0.88 -30.17
N SER A 584 53.64 -0.99 -28.83
CA SER A 584 54.86 -0.59 -28.11
C SER A 584 56.06 -1.41 -28.55
N VAL A 585 55.89 -2.76 -28.65
CA VAL A 585 56.99 -3.64 -29.12
C VAL A 585 57.37 -3.33 -30.56
N ALA A 586 56.39 -3.05 -31.45
CA ALA A 586 56.68 -2.63 -32.81
C ALA A 586 57.42 -1.30 -32.88
N ASP A 587 57.00 -0.31 -32.11
CA ASP A 587 57.64 1.04 -32.06
C ASP A 587 59.07 0.93 -31.55
N ASP A 588 59.34 0.11 -30.55
CA ASP A 588 60.66 -0.17 -30.01
C ASP A 588 61.54 -0.89 -31.04
N THR A 589 60.99 -1.88 -31.74
CA THR A 589 61.67 -2.58 -32.83
C THR A 589 62.00 -1.64 -34.02
N PHE A 590 61.11 -0.70 -34.33
CA PHE A 590 61.40 0.32 -35.37
C PHE A 590 62.48 1.28 -34.91
N ARG A 591 62.54 1.67 -33.62
CA ARG A 591 63.62 2.50 -33.08
C ARG A 591 64.95 1.79 -33.10
N GLU A 592 65.00 0.52 -32.76
CA GLU A 592 66.20 -0.30 -32.89
C GLU A 592 66.67 -0.47 -34.36
N LEU A 593 65.72 -0.70 -35.28
CA LEU A 593 65.98 -0.75 -36.71
C LEU A 593 66.51 0.61 -37.23
N ASP A 594 65.94 1.74 -36.81
CA ASP A 594 66.43 3.07 -37.19
C ASP A 594 67.79 3.39 -36.57
N ALA A 595 68.07 2.94 -35.33
CA ALA A 595 69.38 3.01 -34.71
C ALA A 595 70.44 2.18 -35.50
N LEU A 596 70.08 0.98 -35.90
CA LEU A 596 70.92 0.12 -36.73
C LEU A 596 71.16 0.73 -38.14
N ARG A 597 70.14 1.31 -38.76
CA ARG A 597 70.25 2.02 -40.06
C ARG A 597 71.17 3.26 -39.96
N LYS A 598 71.22 3.93 -38.85
CA LYS A 598 72.19 5.03 -38.56
C LYS A 598 73.61 4.55 -38.30
N GLN A 599 73.78 3.29 -37.83
CA GLN A 599 75.11 2.66 -37.65
C GLN A 599 75.57 1.96 -38.94
N GLN A 600 74.74 1.72 -39.92
CA GLN A 600 75.07 1.00 -41.16
C GLN A 600 76.10 1.63 -42.09
N LYS A 601 76.80 2.74 -41.67
CA LYS A 601 77.97 3.28 -42.38
C LYS A 601 79.23 2.60 -41.96
N LYS A 602 79.30 1.61 -41.06
CA LYS A 602 80.51 1.01 -40.55
C LYS A 602 80.47 -0.42 -40.01
N LEU A 603 79.75 -1.40 -40.50
CA LEU A 603 79.80 -2.74 -39.91
C LEU A 603 79.68 -3.86 -40.89
N ASP A 604 80.39 -4.99 -40.67
CA ASP A 604 80.53 -6.22 -41.43
C ASP A 604 79.28 -7.10 -41.39
N ALA A 605 79.07 -7.87 -42.46
CA ALA A 605 77.89 -8.69 -42.72
C ALA A 605 77.59 -9.80 -41.66
N GLN A 606 78.57 -10.20 -40.90
CA GLN A 606 78.45 -11.24 -39.83
C GLN A 606 77.74 -10.70 -38.59
N GLN A 607 78.00 -9.42 -38.18
CA GLN A 607 77.38 -8.79 -37.04
C GLN A 607 75.85 -8.48 -37.33
N MET A 608 75.57 -8.17 -38.58
CA MET A 608 74.16 -7.94 -38.98
C MET A 608 73.26 -9.22 -38.87
N ASN A 609 73.81 -10.37 -39.17
CA ASN A 609 73.09 -11.62 -39.04
C ASN A 609 72.77 -12.04 -37.56
N ALA A 610 73.74 -11.79 -36.70
CA ALA A 610 73.56 -12.06 -35.26
C ALA A 610 72.51 -11.11 -34.63
N GLN A 611 72.49 -9.83 -34.97
CA GLN A 611 71.48 -8.89 -34.50
C GLN A 611 70.09 -9.16 -35.04
N ARG A 612 69.99 -9.62 -36.34
CA ARG A 612 68.73 -10.06 -36.91
C ARG A 612 68.16 -11.29 -36.17
N ALA A 613 69.03 -12.23 -35.76
CA ALA A 613 68.61 -13.43 -35.00
C ALA A 613 68.07 -13.04 -33.58
N GLU A 614 68.67 -12.03 -32.95
CA GLU A 614 68.30 -11.54 -31.65
C GLU A 614 66.96 -10.82 -31.69
N ILE A 615 66.70 -9.95 -32.70
CA ILE A 615 65.43 -9.28 -32.93
C ILE A 615 64.30 -10.32 -33.20
N MET A 616 64.57 -11.33 -34.03
CA MET A 616 63.59 -12.41 -34.30
C MET A 616 63.32 -13.27 -33.03
N HIS A 617 64.32 -13.43 -32.17
CA HIS A 617 64.14 -14.15 -30.91
C HIS A 617 63.23 -13.32 -29.93
N ASN A 618 63.45 -11.99 -29.85
CA ASN A 618 62.63 -11.10 -29.02
C ASN A 618 61.21 -11.01 -29.53
N ILE A 619 60.97 -10.93 -30.84
CA ILE A 619 59.62 -10.99 -31.43
C ILE A 619 58.94 -12.34 -31.10
N LYS A 620 59.69 -13.45 -31.15
CA LYS A 620 59.12 -14.77 -30.78
C LYS A 620 58.80 -14.85 -29.29
N GLN A 621 59.63 -14.33 -28.40
CA GLN A 621 59.34 -14.25 -26.95
C GLN A 621 58.13 -13.38 -26.64
N ALA A 622 57.99 -12.20 -27.31
CA ALA A 622 56.82 -11.36 -27.16
C ALA A 622 55.54 -12.03 -27.66
N ARG A 623 55.62 -12.79 -28.73
CA ARG A 623 54.48 -13.61 -29.23
C ARG A 623 54.11 -14.75 -28.28
N ASP A 624 55.07 -15.41 -27.72
CA ASP A 624 54.82 -16.51 -26.75
C ASP A 624 54.32 -15.95 -25.41
N ALA A 625 54.76 -14.76 -24.98
CA ALA A 625 54.27 -14.05 -23.81
C ALA A 625 52.84 -13.54 -23.99
N ALA A 626 52.44 -13.13 -25.22
CA ALA A 626 51.08 -12.69 -25.55
C ALA A 626 50.08 -13.87 -25.66
N GLY A 627 50.52 -15.10 -25.49
CA GLY A 627 49.61 -16.28 -25.50
C GLY A 627 48.96 -16.57 -26.85
N VAL A 628 49.44 -15.96 -27.95
CA VAL A 628 48.90 -16.20 -29.29
C VAL A 628 49.41 -17.57 -29.78
N ARG A 629 48.68 -18.62 -29.46
CA ARG A 629 48.86 -19.92 -30.14
C ARG A 629 48.34 -19.79 -31.53
N ASP A 630 49.16 -20.15 -32.51
CA ASP A 630 48.71 -20.40 -33.89
C ASP A 630 47.72 -21.58 -33.89
N GLU A 631 46.44 -21.24 -33.92
CA GLU A 631 45.38 -22.21 -34.30
C GLU A 631 45.37 -22.47 -35.84
N SER A 632 46.51 -22.54 -36.44
CA SER A 632 46.65 -22.96 -37.80
C SER A 632 47.37 -24.30 -37.87
N ALA A 633 46.64 -25.37 -37.61
CA ALA A 633 46.78 -26.71 -38.17
C ALA A 633 46.10 -27.74 -37.24
N GLU A 634 44.78 -27.63 -37.03
CA GLU A 634 44.04 -28.86 -36.87
C GLU A 634 44.08 -29.50 -38.26
N SER A 635 44.91 -30.57 -38.43
CA SER A 635 44.94 -31.39 -39.63
C SER A 635 43.55 -31.97 -39.80
N ILE A 636 42.82 -31.48 -40.79
CA ILE A 636 41.51 -32.03 -41.18
C ILE A 636 41.75 -33.50 -41.51
N PRO A 637 41.17 -34.47 -40.76
CA PRO A 637 41.33 -35.88 -41.08
C PRO A 637 40.76 -36.14 -42.48
N LYS A 638 41.50 -36.84 -43.31
CA LYS A 638 41.03 -37.23 -44.63
C LYS A 638 39.73 -38.00 -44.51
N PRO A 639 38.70 -37.65 -45.29
CA PRO A 639 37.39 -38.33 -45.23
C PRO A 639 37.57 -39.83 -45.46
N SER A 640 36.87 -40.64 -44.68
CA SER A 640 36.89 -42.08 -44.69
C SER A 640 36.40 -42.71 -46.08
N ARG A 641 35.64 -41.95 -46.84
CA ARG A 641 35.16 -42.23 -48.18
C ARG A 641 35.06 -40.96 -49.03
N PRO A 642 34.95 -41.03 -50.30
CA PRO A 642 34.65 -39.89 -51.15
C PRO A 642 33.34 -39.20 -50.75
N ILE A 643 33.35 -37.89 -50.73
CA ILE A 643 32.19 -37.06 -50.36
C ILE A 643 31.24 -37.02 -51.54
N GLU A 644 29.97 -37.37 -51.34
CA GLU A 644 28.94 -37.48 -52.39
C GLU A 644 27.87 -36.40 -52.19
N VAL A 645 27.07 -36.14 -53.23
CA VAL A 645 25.93 -35.19 -53.11
C VAL A 645 24.92 -35.74 -52.12
N GLY A 646 24.51 -34.91 -51.19
CA GLY A 646 23.63 -35.23 -50.06
C GLY A 646 24.36 -35.51 -48.74
N ASP A 647 25.70 -35.49 -48.69
CA ASP A 647 26.47 -35.60 -47.49
C ASP A 647 26.44 -34.31 -46.69
N LEU A 648 26.44 -34.47 -45.33
CA LEU A 648 26.61 -33.37 -44.40
C LEU A 648 28.09 -33.21 -44.06
N VAL A 649 28.59 -31.98 -44.24
CA VAL A 649 30.00 -31.65 -43.95
C VAL A 649 30.04 -30.47 -42.93
N GLU A 650 31.04 -30.45 -42.08
CA GLU A 650 31.37 -29.38 -41.18
C GLU A 650 32.49 -28.52 -41.76
N ILE A 651 32.31 -27.18 -41.74
CA ILE A 651 33.33 -26.23 -42.19
C ILE A 651 34.19 -25.84 -40.98
N PRO A 652 35.50 -26.27 -40.94
CA PRO A 652 36.41 -25.92 -39.86
C PRO A 652 36.49 -24.41 -39.63
N GLY A 653 36.56 -23.97 -38.37
CA GLY A 653 36.60 -22.55 -38.02
C GLY A 653 35.25 -21.87 -37.82
N THR A 654 34.14 -22.38 -38.43
CA THR A 654 32.81 -21.80 -38.27
C THR A 654 31.87 -22.70 -37.47
N ARG A 655 32.20 -23.98 -37.26
CA ARG A 655 31.37 -25.06 -36.66
C ARG A 655 29.95 -25.13 -37.27
N ARG A 656 29.78 -24.68 -38.54
CA ARG A 656 28.49 -24.76 -39.24
C ARG A 656 28.47 -26.01 -40.11
N GLN A 657 27.34 -26.73 -40.09
CA GLN A 657 27.06 -27.88 -40.95
C GLN A 657 26.43 -27.40 -42.24
N ALA A 658 26.84 -27.99 -43.37
CA ALA A 658 26.30 -27.70 -44.67
C ALA A 658 26.09 -29.00 -45.46
N GLU A 659 25.06 -29.02 -46.31
CA GLU A 659 24.77 -30.16 -47.19
C GLU A 659 25.46 -29.98 -48.56
N VAL A 660 26.07 -31.04 -49.03
CA VAL A 660 26.73 -31.04 -50.36
C VAL A 660 25.67 -31.16 -51.43
N THR A 661 25.56 -30.16 -52.29
CA THR A 661 24.57 -30.12 -53.42
C THR A 661 25.13 -30.42 -54.77
N ASP A 662 26.44 -30.29 -54.99
CA ASP A 662 27.11 -30.64 -56.22
C ASP A 662 28.61 -30.92 -55.99
N VAL A 663 29.21 -31.84 -56.74
CA VAL A 663 30.62 -32.24 -56.63
C VAL A 663 31.24 -32.22 -58.05
N LYS A 664 32.15 -31.27 -58.35
CA LYS A 664 32.88 -31.15 -59.64
C LYS A 664 34.36 -30.91 -59.38
N ASP A 665 35.21 -31.74 -60.05
CA ASP A 665 36.66 -31.60 -60.03
C ASP A 665 37.33 -31.34 -58.71
N GLY A 666 36.88 -32.05 -57.63
CA GLY A 666 37.38 -31.84 -56.25
C GLY A 666 36.89 -30.60 -55.55
N THR A 667 35.94 -29.88 -56.13
CA THR A 667 35.26 -28.72 -55.51
C THR A 667 33.82 -29.10 -55.12
N LEU A 668 33.44 -28.87 -53.90
CA LEU A 668 32.09 -29.13 -53.33
C LEU A 668 31.28 -27.88 -53.37
N THR A 669 30.04 -27.92 -53.80
CA THR A 669 29.08 -26.89 -53.62
C THR A 669 28.26 -27.22 -52.37
N LEU A 670 28.36 -26.37 -51.35
CA LEU A 670 27.73 -26.54 -50.04
C LEU A 670 26.52 -25.61 -49.90
N LYS A 671 25.46 -26.12 -49.28
CA LYS A 671 24.27 -25.33 -48.90
C LYS A 671 24.12 -25.32 -47.37
N ALA A 672 24.27 -24.13 -46.80
CA ALA A 672 24.03 -23.88 -45.38
C ALA A 672 22.86 -22.89 -45.23
N GLY A 673 21.63 -23.42 -45.07
CA GLY A 673 20.41 -22.60 -45.06
C GLY A 673 20.16 -21.94 -46.44
N VAL A 674 20.17 -20.64 -46.53
CA VAL A 674 19.93 -19.83 -47.76
C VAL A 674 21.23 -19.55 -48.53
N LEU A 675 22.39 -19.83 -47.96
CA LEU A 675 23.71 -19.53 -48.55
C LEU A 675 24.27 -20.76 -49.28
N GLN A 676 24.71 -20.55 -50.52
CA GLN A 676 25.50 -21.52 -51.26
C GLN A 676 26.95 -21.04 -51.38
N MET A 677 27.90 -21.94 -51.11
CA MET A 677 29.33 -21.65 -51.20
C MET A 677 30.09 -22.80 -51.88
N LYS A 678 31.21 -22.48 -52.54
CA LYS A 678 32.08 -23.49 -53.14
C LYS A 678 33.35 -23.62 -52.33
N VAL A 679 33.68 -24.86 -51.87
CA VAL A 679 34.84 -25.16 -51.00
C VAL A 679 35.51 -26.40 -51.51
N LYS A 680 36.84 -26.53 -51.41
CA LYS A 680 37.58 -27.75 -51.84
C LYS A 680 37.29 -28.89 -50.87
N ALA A 681 37.22 -30.12 -51.43
CA ALA A 681 36.91 -31.32 -50.64
C ALA A 681 37.89 -31.59 -49.48
N GLY A 682 39.12 -31.06 -49.50
CA GLY A 682 40.11 -31.14 -48.43
C GLY A 682 39.96 -30.09 -47.34
N GLU A 683 39.01 -29.13 -47.47
CA GLU A 683 38.78 -28.03 -46.53
C GLU A 683 37.54 -28.25 -45.67
N VAL A 684 36.89 -29.37 -45.75
CA VAL A 684 35.68 -29.74 -44.99
C VAL A 684 35.82 -31.12 -44.33
N ARG A 685 35.13 -31.30 -43.21
CA ARG A 685 35.08 -32.56 -42.47
C ARG A 685 33.75 -33.28 -42.75
N LEU A 686 33.80 -34.53 -43.24
CA LEU A 686 32.62 -35.38 -43.41
C LEU A 686 32.03 -35.80 -42.04
N ILE A 687 30.74 -35.64 -41.84
CA ILE A 687 30.02 -36.09 -40.67
C ILE A 687 29.49 -37.51 -40.91
N GLU A 688 30.04 -38.50 -40.21
CA GLU A 688 29.65 -39.92 -40.37
C GLU A 688 28.30 -40.22 -39.72
N ALA A 689 27.63 -41.29 -40.16
CA ALA A 689 26.30 -41.70 -39.69
C ALA A 689 26.19 -41.92 -38.19
N ALA A 690 27.27 -42.30 -37.52
CA ALA A 690 27.33 -42.47 -36.07
C ALA A 690 27.33 -41.12 -35.33
N GLU A 691 27.96 -40.09 -35.88
CA GLU A 691 27.94 -38.73 -35.34
C GLU A 691 26.57 -38.05 -35.61
N ARG A 692 25.87 -38.40 -36.65
CA ARG A 692 24.47 -37.98 -36.89
C ARG A 692 23.52 -38.47 -35.79
N ALA A 693 23.71 -39.67 -35.27
CA ALA A 693 22.92 -40.25 -34.17
C ALA A 693 23.24 -39.58 -32.80
N ALA A 694 24.47 -39.12 -32.61
CA ALA A 694 24.88 -38.47 -31.36
C ALA A 694 24.47 -36.98 -31.29
N THR A 695 24.46 -36.27 -32.41
CA THR A 695 23.97 -34.86 -32.48
C THR A 695 22.44 -34.78 -32.43
N ALA A 696 21.72 -35.79 -32.95
CA ALA A 696 20.27 -35.87 -32.77
C ALA A 696 19.81 -36.12 -31.35
N LYS A 697 20.67 -36.65 -30.45
CA LYS A 697 20.36 -36.89 -29.03
C LYS A 697 20.64 -35.67 -28.12
N LYS A 698 21.22 -34.59 -28.63
CA LYS A 698 21.51 -33.36 -27.84
C LYS A 698 20.60 -32.16 -28.11
N GLN A 699 19.61 -32.30 -28.94
CA GLN A 699 18.51 -31.34 -29.00
C GLN A 699 17.48 -31.74 -27.93
N PRO A 700 17.01 -30.82 -27.10
CA PRO A 700 15.91 -31.12 -26.20
C PRO A 700 14.72 -31.55 -27.05
N GLN A 701 14.34 -32.81 -26.92
CA GLN A 701 13.10 -33.31 -27.46
C GLN A 701 11.98 -32.56 -26.75
N PHE A 702 11.44 -31.52 -27.39
CA PHE A 702 10.04 -31.19 -27.15
C PHE A 702 9.26 -32.44 -27.53
N ALA A 703 8.69 -33.08 -26.51
CA ALA A 703 7.73 -34.13 -26.72
C ALA A 703 6.67 -33.63 -27.68
N PRO A 704 6.28 -34.43 -28.68
CA PRO A 704 5.15 -34.07 -29.52
C PRO A 704 3.94 -34.06 -28.59
N SER A 705 3.52 -32.87 -28.17
CA SER A 705 2.19 -32.65 -27.69
C SER A 705 1.25 -33.20 -28.73
N GLN A 706 0.48 -34.17 -28.31
CA GLN A 706 -0.57 -34.79 -29.10
C GLN A 706 -1.26 -33.72 -29.96
N ARG A 707 -1.22 -33.92 -31.24
CA ARG A 707 -2.14 -33.31 -32.19
C ARG A 707 -3.56 -33.67 -31.74
N ILE A 708 -4.07 -32.91 -30.82
CA ILE A 708 -5.49 -32.74 -30.69
C ILE A 708 -5.87 -31.99 -31.96
N LEU A 709 -6.60 -32.67 -32.81
CA LEU A 709 -7.41 -32.04 -33.85
C LEU A 709 -8.33 -31.04 -33.18
N ARG A 710 -7.82 -29.83 -32.92
CA ARG A 710 -8.65 -28.65 -32.74
C ARG A 710 -9.13 -28.31 -34.12
N THR A 711 -10.37 -28.58 -34.41
CA THR A 711 -11.16 -27.86 -35.42
C THR A 711 -10.88 -26.40 -35.17
N ALA A 712 -10.14 -25.77 -36.07
CA ALA A 712 -9.68 -24.40 -35.93
C ALA A 712 -10.88 -23.48 -36.11
N SER A 713 -11.38 -22.94 -35.04
CA SER A 713 -12.09 -21.66 -35.04
C SER A 713 -11.04 -20.58 -34.84
N ALA A 714 -10.40 -20.10 -35.90
CA ALA A 714 -9.64 -18.86 -35.81
C ALA A 714 -10.64 -17.75 -35.53
N ALA A 715 -10.36 -16.91 -34.52
CA ALA A 715 -11.17 -15.74 -34.25
C ALA A 715 -11.16 -14.82 -35.47
N ARG A 716 -12.27 -14.20 -35.84
CA ARG A 716 -12.36 -13.28 -36.98
C ARG A 716 -11.66 -11.94 -36.73
N GLU A 717 -11.21 -11.69 -35.53
CA GLU A 717 -10.58 -10.45 -35.12
C GLU A 717 -9.25 -10.72 -34.40
N LEU A 718 -8.24 -9.91 -34.72
CA LEU A 718 -6.94 -9.91 -34.07
C LEU A 718 -6.68 -8.53 -33.45
N ASP A 719 -6.49 -8.43 -32.16
CA ASP A 719 -6.14 -7.20 -31.45
C ASP A 719 -4.64 -7.16 -31.16
N ILE A 720 -3.94 -6.19 -31.76
CA ILE A 720 -2.50 -5.98 -31.62
C ILE A 720 -2.16 -4.63 -30.96
N ARG A 721 -3.14 -4.00 -30.34
CA ARG A 721 -2.92 -2.71 -29.63
C ARG A 721 -1.92 -2.90 -28.49
N GLY A 722 -0.98 -1.96 -28.35
CA GLY A 722 0.04 -2.00 -27.31
C GLY A 722 1.23 -2.92 -27.56
N MET A 723 1.28 -3.64 -28.72
CA MET A 723 2.43 -4.45 -29.10
C MET A 723 3.53 -3.62 -29.74
N GLU A 724 4.77 -4.06 -29.64
CA GLU A 724 5.87 -3.51 -30.42
C GLU A 724 5.76 -3.93 -31.91
N THR A 725 6.27 -3.11 -32.84
CA THR A 725 6.09 -3.31 -34.28
C THR A 725 6.62 -4.65 -34.77
N LEU A 726 7.75 -5.13 -34.26
CA LEU A 726 8.33 -6.42 -34.63
C LEU A 726 7.54 -7.61 -34.08
N GLU A 727 7.00 -7.48 -32.90
CA GLU A 727 6.14 -8.48 -32.27
C GLU A 727 4.81 -8.58 -33.02
N ALA A 728 4.21 -7.43 -33.34
CA ALA A 728 2.95 -7.33 -34.06
C ALA A 728 3.06 -7.97 -35.46
N GLU A 729 4.17 -7.80 -36.18
CA GLU A 729 4.40 -8.46 -37.48
C GLU A 729 4.43 -9.99 -37.34
N SER A 730 5.11 -10.53 -36.34
CA SER A 730 5.19 -11.99 -36.12
C SER A 730 3.83 -12.59 -35.72
N VAL A 731 3.06 -11.91 -34.89
CA VAL A 731 1.71 -12.34 -34.45
C VAL A 731 0.75 -12.28 -35.64
N LEU A 732 0.85 -11.24 -36.47
CA LEU A 732 0.03 -11.06 -37.65
C LEU A 732 0.24 -12.17 -38.71
N ASP A 733 1.49 -12.50 -39.01
CA ASP A 733 1.81 -13.54 -40.00
C ASP A 733 1.27 -14.91 -39.55
N ASN A 734 1.45 -15.26 -38.27
CA ASN A 734 0.89 -16.50 -37.70
C ASN A 734 -0.65 -16.52 -37.72
N TYR A 735 -1.28 -15.38 -37.48
CA TYR A 735 -2.73 -15.24 -37.48
C TYR A 735 -3.31 -15.37 -38.88
N ILE A 736 -2.69 -14.76 -39.91
CA ILE A 736 -3.10 -14.87 -41.31
C ILE A 736 -3.02 -16.32 -41.76
N ASP A 737 -1.94 -17.03 -41.40
CA ASP A 737 -1.79 -18.46 -41.75
C ASP A 737 -2.90 -19.31 -41.08
N ALA A 738 -3.21 -19.03 -39.80
CA ALA A 738 -4.30 -19.72 -39.10
C ALA A 738 -5.68 -19.38 -39.68
N ALA A 739 -5.92 -18.15 -40.10
CA ALA A 739 -7.16 -17.71 -40.72
C ALA A 739 -7.38 -18.36 -42.10
N VAL A 740 -6.35 -18.48 -42.89
CA VAL A 740 -6.36 -19.20 -44.17
C VAL A 740 -6.64 -20.70 -43.99
N MET A 741 -6.02 -21.31 -42.97
CA MET A 741 -6.27 -22.72 -42.60
C MET A 741 -7.70 -22.94 -42.07
N ALA A 742 -8.31 -21.92 -41.51
CA ALA A 742 -9.70 -21.92 -41.04
C ALA A 742 -10.72 -21.53 -42.16
N HIS A 743 -10.25 -21.32 -43.39
CA HIS A 743 -11.07 -20.90 -44.54
C HIS A 743 -11.89 -19.61 -44.28
N LEU A 744 -11.32 -18.66 -43.56
CA LEU A 744 -11.97 -17.35 -43.35
C LEU A 744 -11.78 -16.47 -44.58
N GLU A 745 -12.87 -15.93 -45.11
CA GLU A 745 -12.82 -15.03 -46.28
C GLU A 745 -12.38 -13.61 -45.90
N THR A 746 -12.74 -13.18 -44.69
CA THR A 746 -12.46 -11.83 -44.21
C THR A 746 -12.09 -11.86 -42.72
N VAL A 747 -11.04 -11.11 -42.35
CA VAL A 747 -10.58 -10.94 -40.99
C VAL A 747 -10.31 -9.49 -40.67
N THR A 748 -10.41 -9.13 -39.41
CA THR A 748 -10.27 -7.76 -38.89
C THR A 748 -9.05 -7.65 -38.00
N ILE A 749 -8.19 -6.66 -38.23
CA ILE A 749 -6.97 -6.41 -37.44
C ILE A 749 -7.13 -5.05 -36.69
N ILE A 750 -7.09 -5.07 -35.40
CA ILE A 750 -7.27 -3.89 -34.54
C ILE A 750 -5.88 -3.43 -34.08
N HIS A 751 -5.40 -2.30 -34.63
CA HIS A 751 -4.08 -1.72 -34.32
C HIS A 751 -4.18 -0.37 -33.58
N GLY A 752 -5.39 0.16 -33.40
CA GLY A 752 -5.63 1.43 -32.69
C GLY A 752 -5.34 2.69 -33.51
N LYS A 753 -5.79 3.84 -32.97
CA LYS A 753 -5.65 5.17 -33.64
C LYS A 753 -4.39 5.94 -33.21
N GLY A 754 -3.41 5.34 -32.47
CA GLY A 754 -2.21 6.00 -31.96
C GLY A 754 -1.31 6.64 -33.01
N THR A 755 0.01 6.64 -32.82
CA THR A 755 1.01 7.28 -33.71
C THR A 755 1.01 6.76 -35.17
N GLY A 756 0.29 5.68 -35.46
CA GLY A 756 0.20 5.04 -36.78
C GLY A 756 1.38 4.11 -37.11
N ALA A 757 2.30 3.87 -36.17
CA ALA A 757 3.44 2.96 -36.39
C ALA A 757 2.96 1.52 -36.64
N LEU A 758 2.09 0.99 -35.79
CA LEU A 758 1.49 -0.36 -35.94
C LEU A 758 0.70 -0.48 -37.25
N ARG A 759 -0.10 0.51 -37.60
CA ARG A 759 -0.83 0.53 -38.89
C ARG A 759 0.12 0.42 -40.11
N LYS A 760 1.24 1.17 -40.07
CA LYS A 760 2.24 1.10 -41.14
C LYS A 760 2.89 -0.25 -41.24
N ALA A 761 3.24 -0.85 -40.08
CA ALA A 761 3.83 -2.21 -40.03
C ALA A 761 2.84 -3.28 -40.55
N VAL A 762 1.59 -3.24 -40.07
CA VAL A 762 0.50 -4.12 -40.52
C VAL A 762 0.31 -4.02 -42.04
N HIS A 763 0.17 -2.82 -42.62
CA HIS A 763 0.00 -2.62 -44.03
C HIS A 763 1.23 -3.07 -44.83
N ALA A 764 2.44 -2.94 -44.30
CA ALA A 764 3.67 -3.42 -44.93
C ALA A 764 3.75 -4.96 -44.95
N SER A 765 3.37 -5.63 -43.84
CA SER A 765 3.30 -7.10 -43.75
C SER A 765 2.21 -7.65 -44.69
N LEU A 766 0.99 -7.09 -44.66
CA LEU A 766 -0.12 -7.55 -45.50
C LEU A 766 0.17 -7.41 -46.99
N ARG A 767 0.92 -6.40 -47.47
CA ARG A 767 1.34 -6.24 -48.86
C ARG A 767 2.30 -7.32 -49.30
N ARG A 768 3.10 -7.90 -48.40
CA ARG A 768 4.09 -8.93 -48.68
C ARG A 768 3.48 -10.35 -48.62
N ASN A 769 2.33 -10.50 -47.95
CA ASN A 769 1.72 -11.78 -47.73
C ASN A 769 0.89 -12.23 -48.94
N LYS A 770 1.25 -13.38 -49.57
CA LYS A 770 0.60 -13.91 -50.76
C LYS A 770 -0.82 -14.42 -50.56
N ALA A 771 -1.21 -14.70 -49.30
CA ALA A 771 -2.55 -15.18 -48.95
C ALA A 771 -3.57 -14.05 -48.84
N VAL A 772 -3.12 -12.80 -48.82
CA VAL A 772 -4.00 -11.61 -48.76
C VAL A 772 -4.43 -11.24 -50.19
N LYS A 773 -5.73 -11.11 -50.40
CA LYS A 773 -6.35 -10.66 -51.62
C LYS A 773 -6.41 -9.14 -51.70
N SER A 774 -6.98 -8.53 -50.68
CA SER A 774 -7.07 -7.08 -50.55
C SER A 774 -7.17 -6.70 -49.05
N PHE A 775 -6.90 -5.42 -48.70
CA PHE A 775 -7.14 -4.87 -47.39
C PHE A 775 -7.51 -3.41 -47.47
N ARG A 776 -8.34 -2.96 -46.54
CA ARG A 776 -8.82 -1.58 -46.41
C ARG A 776 -8.89 -1.16 -44.95
N LEU A 777 -8.95 0.15 -44.67
CA LEU A 777 -9.28 0.63 -43.35
C LEU A 777 -10.76 0.36 -43.03
N GLY A 778 -11.11 0.25 -41.75
CA GLY A 778 -12.47 0.11 -41.31
C GLY A 778 -13.34 1.31 -41.69
N ASN A 779 -14.60 1.08 -42.00
CA ASN A 779 -15.61 2.11 -42.25
C ASN A 779 -16.17 2.67 -40.92
N TYR A 780 -17.05 3.67 -41.01
CA TYR A 780 -17.78 4.17 -39.84
C TYR A 780 -18.61 3.04 -39.19
N GLY A 781 -18.34 2.78 -37.90
CA GLY A 781 -18.91 1.65 -37.16
C GLY A 781 -18.03 0.39 -37.11
N GLU A 782 -16.99 0.24 -37.95
CA GLU A 782 -16.02 -0.86 -37.97
C GLU A 782 -14.71 -0.51 -37.24
N GLY A 783 -14.60 0.63 -36.54
CA GLY A 783 -13.39 1.12 -35.85
C GLY A 783 -12.55 2.11 -36.66
N GLU A 784 -12.96 2.49 -37.87
CA GLU A 784 -12.37 3.55 -38.73
C GLU A 784 -10.85 3.38 -38.96
N SER A 785 -10.07 4.45 -38.72
CA SER A 785 -8.62 4.46 -38.92
C SER A 785 -7.81 3.61 -37.92
N GLY A 786 -8.47 3.04 -36.87
CA GLY A 786 -7.85 2.17 -35.88
C GLY A 786 -7.90 0.68 -36.23
N VAL A 787 -8.52 0.33 -37.36
CA VAL A 787 -8.77 -1.05 -37.76
C VAL A 787 -8.44 -1.24 -39.26
N THR A 788 -7.93 -2.41 -39.60
CA THR A 788 -7.71 -2.85 -41.00
C THR A 788 -8.49 -4.14 -41.26
N VAL A 789 -9.38 -4.09 -42.21
CA VAL A 789 -10.14 -5.27 -42.69
C VAL A 789 -9.39 -5.91 -43.86
N VAL A 790 -9.16 -7.22 -43.78
CA VAL A 790 -8.34 -7.98 -44.74
C VAL A 790 -9.20 -9.05 -45.40
N GLU A 791 -9.21 -9.08 -46.71
CA GLU A 791 -9.76 -10.18 -47.52
C GLU A 791 -8.66 -11.17 -47.84
N LEU A 792 -8.90 -12.44 -47.54
CA LEU A 792 -8.00 -13.55 -47.80
C LEU A 792 -8.40 -14.20 -49.16
N LYS A 793 -7.45 -14.91 -49.79
CA LYS A 793 -7.65 -15.59 -51.07
C LYS A 793 -8.33 -16.93 -50.88
#